data_10206a769095684db2c35740929d7842
#
_entry.id   10206a769095684db2c35740929d7842
#
_cell.length_a   1.000
_cell.length_b   1.000
_cell.length_c   1.000
_cell.angle_alpha   90.00
_cell.angle_beta   90.00
_cell.angle_gamma   90.00
#
_symmetry.space_group_name_H-M   'P 1'
#
loop_
_entity.id
_entity.type
_entity.pdbx_description
1 polymer ?
#
loop_
_entity_poly.entity_id
_entity_poly.type
_entity_poly.pdbx_seq_one_letter_code
_entity_poly.pdbx_strand_id
1 'polypeptide(L)'
;MVRTLLGAVLLAGTAAGWAGSSPVLQQEGDYFCRATDAPFEFRGELAEWRERGALPLFLAAEKNRMIPDWEGPLDVDATVYLLHDAQYLYFGALVRDRLPSYQPGPEALYRGDGFQLAFDPLDDTILPGYDANDIELGFGRLRDGSAAAYCWRGGEALPTGRLADVRLKITPAGEHTLLYEAAIPWRCLAPFDPRKLEKFGFDVLYNSARDGKRRGWLHWTPGVGEEKLAFLFRNVRLAGKGEGAAEAAINLDRSQYSSGDPALVSLYLPTEQAGKGQVHFTVRQGEREVWRETVGFDALPGGTVVRWPYQIGRLRGDGLQVDARAVWPGGETALNAELLNLSPERLKQQAQAVAERALAFRKRLEAARNAGVAVDYPLTALAVCDVTLKYRRRDLEKPALLKEYALLPKIRRQFRQLNAMLERAEQELAGLESGALKPRPVPAPPMRNLTIRDGAFYSGDEEVLLIGPLGWWEPFDDLKSLSELGFNLFSSTLIAQAVTPAPDKVRLDGARRIDRGLREAAKYNLAFDFLISPHPLPQGWKEKHPEMAQYPSGGWIGSSLYHTATRTMIDAMWKNLLPVVRDNPNLIALDLVNEWSFSDGVREIHPVMLAKFRAAMREQYGSIAAANRNWGTGCRDFDSLDPMKLKQVSTGFRYDFESFRNREGLENLRFLRDTARKYAPGTPLHVKSIAVTDLDPGQYLPVGVQREERGEITDFAGSDCAGIMELDFYRSMVPGKPVADTEFHVSVNTTPHEMAADAWSAMLHGESLREYYAWTGRYSAELMAAGALLHIPESLEALGRTALDLRRLAPEVVAFQRRIPDAEVALLYSPASMYTVPEYPARLRRAHAELSHLDLPVRFLSERQLAAGKTGKVKVLVIPGAQRLERKTAEALADFAARSGTILAAPGTRFTDPYGTALPGFPVRESELTAAAFDREFDRLGLNRPVRGNLPGGALELRSAERDGAMLFYAVNYGALREFQPLLDGRPIAEATELISGETVKFPLRLPNRKTMIFEVKP
;
A
#
# COMPACT_ATOMS: atom_id res chain seq x y z
N MET A 1 -13.32 8.40 -15.19
CA MET A 1 -13.28 7.97 -13.79
C MET A 1 -11.89 8.18 -13.19
N VAL A 2 -10.79 7.75 -13.84
CA VAL A 2 -9.41 8.02 -13.34
C VAL A 2 -9.10 9.52 -13.19
N ARG A 3 -9.55 10.39 -14.09
CA ARG A 3 -9.48 11.85 -13.87
C ARG A 3 -10.41 12.38 -12.78
N THR A 4 -11.43 11.64 -12.41
CA THR A 4 -12.34 12.02 -11.30
C THR A 4 -11.78 11.54 -9.95
N LEU A 5 -11.00 10.48 -9.92
CA LEU A 5 -10.30 10.03 -8.70
C LEU A 5 -8.96 10.78 -8.51
N LEU A 6 -8.15 10.92 -9.55
CA LEU A 6 -6.96 11.78 -9.53
C LEU A 6 -7.31 13.29 -9.52
N GLY A 7 -8.41 13.69 -10.15
CA GLY A 7 -8.92 15.05 -10.06
C GLY A 7 -9.64 15.35 -8.74
N ALA A 8 -10.16 14.37 -8.02
CA ALA A 8 -10.68 14.55 -6.65
C ALA A 8 -9.52 14.65 -5.64
N VAL A 9 -8.41 13.97 -5.86
CA VAL A 9 -7.19 14.14 -5.08
C VAL A 9 -6.51 15.49 -5.40
N LEU A 10 -6.57 15.97 -6.64
CA LEU A 10 -5.97 17.25 -7.07
C LEU A 10 -6.86 18.50 -6.83
N LEU A 11 -8.16 18.35 -6.56
CA LEU A 11 -9.09 19.47 -6.36
C LEU A 11 -9.70 19.54 -4.95
N ALA A 12 -9.48 18.53 -4.10
CA ALA A 12 -9.79 18.58 -2.66
C ALA A 12 -8.66 19.17 -1.81
N GLY A 13 -7.60 19.68 -2.43
CA GLY A 13 -6.44 20.32 -1.78
C GLY A 13 -6.70 21.72 -1.28
N THR A 14 -7.80 21.96 -0.54
CA THR A 14 -7.94 23.10 0.34
C THR A 14 -7.94 22.60 1.78
N ALA A 15 -6.73 22.63 2.38
CA ALA A 15 -6.49 22.79 3.82
C ALA A 15 -7.34 21.91 4.77
N ALA A 16 -7.30 20.60 4.61
CA ALA A 16 -7.57 19.70 5.72
C ALA A 16 -6.22 19.37 6.38
N GLY A 17 -5.85 20.15 7.39
CA GLY A 17 -4.68 19.85 8.22
C GLY A 17 -4.83 18.46 8.84
N TRP A 18 -3.99 17.53 8.44
CA TRP A 18 -3.88 16.21 9.05
C TRP A 18 -3.37 16.38 10.47
N ALA A 19 -4.27 16.17 11.42
CA ALA A 19 -3.94 16.21 12.82
C ALA A 19 -2.99 15.04 13.14
N GLY A 20 -1.72 15.36 13.35
CA GLY A 20 -0.75 14.38 13.82
C GLY A 20 -1.26 13.71 15.09
N SER A 21 -1.23 12.38 15.14
CA SER A 21 -1.66 11.59 16.29
C SER A 21 -0.93 12.03 17.55
N SER A 22 -1.67 12.59 18.49
CA SER A 22 -1.24 12.65 19.89
C SER A 22 -1.24 11.24 20.48
N PRO A 23 -0.43 10.93 21.45
CA PRO A 23 -0.49 9.67 22.16
C PRO A 23 -1.73 9.65 23.08
N VAL A 24 -2.88 9.57 22.45
CA VAL A 24 -4.10 9.22 23.17
C VAL A 24 -4.14 7.71 23.19
N LEU A 25 -4.06 7.14 24.36
CA LEU A 25 -4.15 5.71 24.56
C LEU A 25 -5.58 5.24 24.24
N GLN A 26 -5.82 4.97 22.96
CA GLN A 26 -6.88 4.04 22.61
C GLN A 26 -6.31 2.63 22.68
N GLN A 27 -7.16 1.68 22.97
CA GLN A 27 -6.81 0.27 22.95
C GLN A 27 -6.08 -0.05 21.64
N GLU A 28 -4.78 -0.29 21.73
CA GLU A 28 -3.99 -0.84 20.65
C GLU A 28 -4.14 -2.36 20.77
N GLY A 29 -4.69 -3.00 19.71
CA GLY A 29 -4.88 -4.44 19.68
C GLY A 29 -6.24 -4.88 19.14
N ASP A 30 -6.57 -6.15 19.36
CA ASP A 30 -7.84 -6.73 18.95
C ASP A 30 -8.99 -6.17 19.79
N TYR A 31 -10.13 -5.90 19.15
CA TYR A 31 -11.35 -5.61 19.87
C TYR A 31 -12.05 -6.93 20.26
N PHE A 32 -12.39 -7.08 21.54
CA PHE A 32 -13.10 -8.26 22.02
C PHE A 32 -14.62 -8.08 21.91
N CYS A 33 -15.22 -8.71 20.93
CA CYS A 33 -16.66 -8.78 20.76
C CYS A 33 -17.20 -9.91 21.63
N ARG A 34 -17.84 -9.56 22.74
CA ARG A 34 -18.29 -10.52 23.74
C ARG A 34 -19.61 -11.18 23.35
N ALA A 35 -19.76 -12.45 23.73
CA ALA A 35 -21.02 -13.16 23.57
C ALA A 35 -22.12 -12.61 24.49
N THR A 36 -23.36 -12.54 23.98
CA THR A 36 -24.55 -12.22 24.74
C THR A 36 -25.53 -13.38 24.77
N ASP A 37 -26.26 -13.52 25.86
CA ASP A 37 -27.33 -14.52 25.99
C ASP A 37 -28.60 -14.00 25.32
N ALA A 38 -29.27 -14.84 24.54
CA ALA A 38 -30.56 -14.64 23.89
C ALA A 38 -30.62 -13.50 22.82
N PRO A 39 -31.61 -13.52 21.96
CA PRO A 39 -31.77 -12.45 20.96
C PRO A 39 -31.86 -11.09 21.64
N PHE A 40 -31.01 -10.16 21.21
CA PHE A 40 -30.96 -8.83 21.75
C PHE A 40 -32.15 -8.02 21.20
N GLU A 41 -33.05 -7.59 22.10
CA GLU A 41 -34.12 -6.67 21.76
C GLU A 41 -33.68 -5.24 21.98
N PHE A 42 -33.83 -4.42 20.95
CA PHE A 42 -33.42 -3.02 20.97
C PHE A 42 -34.44 -2.16 21.75
N ARG A 43 -34.12 -1.80 22.97
CA ARG A 43 -34.98 -0.95 23.81
C ARG A 43 -34.71 0.53 23.59
N GLY A 44 -33.55 0.89 23.06
CA GLY A 44 -33.10 2.27 22.87
C GLY A 44 -32.37 2.80 24.11
N GLU A 45 -31.78 1.93 24.90
CA GLU A 45 -31.06 2.26 26.14
C GLU A 45 -29.62 1.76 26.10
N LEU A 46 -28.65 2.67 26.19
CA LEU A 46 -27.23 2.32 26.19
C LEU A 46 -26.84 1.44 27.40
N ALA A 47 -27.56 1.55 28.51
CA ALA A 47 -27.34 0.75 29.70
C ALA A 47 -27.39 -0.76 29.40
N GLU A 48 -28.29 -1.17 28.52
CA GLU A 48 -28.47 -2.58 28.16
C GLU A 48 -27.22 -3.17 27.47
N TRP A 49 -26.54 -2.40 26.63
CA TRP A 49 -25.29 -2.80 25.97
C TRP A 49 -24.16 -3.03 26.99
N ARG A 50 -24.05 -2.14 27.97
CA ARG A 50 -23.04 -2.22 29.02
C ARG A 50 -23.30 -3.41 29.96
N GLU A 51 -24.56 -3.60 30.40
CA GLU A 51 -24.96 -4.71 31.23
C GLU A 51 -24.69 -6.06 30.59
N ARG A 52 -24.74 -6.13 29.26
CA ARG A 52 -24.38 -7.31 28.48
C ARG A 52 -22.89 -7.45 28.23
N GLY A 53 -22.08 -6.51 28.75
CA GLY A 53 -20.64 -6.54 28.72
C GLY A 53 -20.00 -6.00 27.42
N ALA A 54 -20.76 -5.23 26.61
CA ALA A 54 -20.19 -4.60 25.42
C ALA A 54 -19.08 -3.60 25.78
N LEU A 55 -17.94 -3.69 25.12
CA LEU A 55 -16.81 -2.80 25.32
C LEU A 55 -16.95 -1.55 24.46
N PRO A 56 -16.63 -0.34 24.99
CA PRO A 56 -16.68 0.87 24.21
C PRO A 56 -15.47 1.01 23.28
N LEU A 57 -15.73 1.50 22.08
CA LEU A 57 -14.75 1.89 21.09
C LEU A 57 -14.98 3.35 20.74
N PHE A 58 -14.07 4.23 21.14
CA PHE A 58 -14.19 5.67 20.98
C PHE A 58 -13.70 6.11 19.60
N LEU A 59 -14.55 6.77 18.79
CA LEU A 59 -14.16 7.32 17.51
C LEU A 59 -13.73 8.79 17.59
N ALA A 60 -14.20 9.54 18.57
CA ALA A 60 -13.89 10.97 18.72
C ALA A 60 -12.50 11.25 19.34
N ALA A 61 -11.51 10.42 19.05
CA ALA A 61 -10.13 10.76 19.33
C ALA A 61 -9.54 11.57 18.18
N GLU A 62 -8.66 12.51 18.47
CA GLU A 62 -8.07 13.36 17.46
C GLU A 62 -7.36 12.59 16.34
N LYS A 63 -6.68 11.49 16.68
CA LYS A 63 -6.05 10.59 15.70
C LYS A 63 -7.04 9.94 14.73
N ASN A 64 -8.30 9.85 15.13
CA ASN A 64 -9.36 9.19 14.38
C ASN A 64 -10.26 10.21 13.66
N ARG A 65 -9.86 11.47 13.63
CA ARG A 65 -10.67 12.57 13.12
C ARG A 65 -10.19 13.06 11.78
N MET A 66 -11.13 13.12 10.85
CA MET A 66 -10.96 13.67 9.51
C MET A 66 -11.98 14.78 9.23
N ILE A 67 -12.36 15.54 10.27
CA ILE A 67 -13.27 16.70 10.20
C ILE A 67 -12.43 17.96 10.42
N PRO A 68 -12.21 18.80 9.38
CA PRO A 68 -11.30 19.95 9.47
C PRO A 68 -11.73 21.01 10.47
N ASP A 69 -13.05 21.26 10.57
CA ASP A 69 -13.66 22.28 11.41
C ASP A 69 -14.30 21.72 12.69
N TRP A 70 -13.78 20.60 13.19
CA TRP A 70 -14.31 19.96 14.40
C TRP A 70 -14.04 20.79 15.65
N GLU A 71 -15.08 21.04 16.43
CA GLU A 71 -15.05 21.85 17.67
C GLU A 71 -14.96 21.00 18.95
N GLY A 72 -14.70 19.71 18.84
CA GLY A 72 -14.57 18.80 19.99
C GLY A 72 -15.75 17.81 20.10
N PRO A 73 -15.76 16.95 21.15
CA PRO A 73 -16.78 15.92 21.33
C PRO A 73 -18.20 16.47 21.56
N LEU A 74 -18.34 17.76 21.83
CA LEU A 74 -19.65 18.41 21.93
C LEU A 74 -20.21 18.80 20.54
N ASP A 75 -19.37 18.89 19.53
CA ASP A 75 -19.75 19.07 18.14
C ASP A 75 -20.12 17.72 17.51
N VAL A 76 -19.15 16.79 17.41
CA VAL A 76 -19.36 15.42 16.90
C VAL A 76 -18.58 14.43 17.74
N ASP A 77 -19.27 13.39 18.20
CA ASP A 77 -18.70 12.30 19.00
C ASP A 77 -19.41 10.99 18.65
N ALA A 78 -18.66 9.88 18.62
CA ALA A 78 -19.23 8.56 18.40
C ALA A 78 -18.50 7.52 19.23
N THR A 79 -19.28 6.68 19.91
CA THR A 79 -18.79 5.51 20.66
C THR A 79 -19.51 4.28 20.17
N VAL A 80 -18.76 3.28 19.73
CA VAL A 80 -19.27 2.03 19.15
C VAL A 80 -19.17 0.89 20.14
N TYR A 81 -20.08 -0.05 20.06
CA TYR A 81 -20.16 -1.26 20.88
C TYR A 81 -20.49 -2.45 19.99
N LEU A 82 -19.80 -3.58 20.20
CA LEU A 82 -20.10 -4.83 19.51
C LEU A 82 -20.42 -5.93 20.52
N LEU A 83 -21.42 -6.75 20.20
CA LEU A 83 -21.76 -8.01 20.87
C LEU A 83 -22.07 -9.06 19.82
N HIS A 84 -22.07 -10.34 20.19
CA HIS A 84 -22.47 -11.39 19.28
C HIS A 84 -23.29 -12.49 19.96
N ASP A 85 -24.04 -13.22 19.18
CA ASP A 85 -24.61 -14.52 19.51
C ASP A 85 -24.41 -15.51 18.36
N ALA A 86 -25.06 -16.66 18.41
CA ALA A 86 -24.92 -17.69 17.36
C ALA A 86 -25.50 -17.25 16.00
N GLN A 87 -26.34 -16.22 15.93
CA GLN A 87 -27.07 -15.80 14.73
C GLN A 87 -26.65 -14.44 14.22
N TYR A 88 -26.23 -13.54 15.11
CA TYR A 88 -26.01 -12.13 14.80
C TYR A 88 -24.72 -11.57 15.37
N LEU A 89 -24.12 -10.68 14.61
CA LEU A 89 -23.26 -9.60 15.12
C LEU A 89 -24.16 -8.42 15.46
N TYR A 90 -24.10 -7.94 16.69
CA TYR A 90 -24.81 -6.75 17.14
C TYR A 90 -23.87 -5.54 17.10
N PHE A 91 -24.37 -4.47 16.51
CA PHE A 91 -23.70 -3.18 16.44
C PHE A 91 -24.50 -2.14 17.19
N GLY A 92 -23.92 -1.53 18.20
CA GLY A 92 -24.45 -0.39 18.93
C GLY A 92 -23.58 0.84 18.74
N ALA A 93 -24.16 2.02 18.64
CA ALA A 93 -23.38 3.24 18.64
C ALA A 93 -24.14 4.41 19.24
N LEU A 94 -23.50 5.07 20.21
CA LEU A 94 -23.97 6.34 20.73
C LEU A 94 -23.28 7.47 19.96
N VAL A 95 -24.08 8.28 19.26
CA VAL A 95 -23.58 9.36 18.42
C VAL A 95 -24.12 10.68 18.91
N ARG A 96 -23.25 11.66 19.08
CA ARG A 96 -23.61 13.05 19.21
C ARG A 96 -23.24 13.79 17.94
N ASP A 97 -24.18 14.50 17.35
CA ASP A 97 -23.93 15.43 16.26
C ASP A 97 -24.83 16.66 16.45
N ARG A 98 -24.22 17.82 16.60
CA ARG A 98 -24.92 19.07 16.92
C ARG A 98 -25.80 19.59 15.76
N LEU A 99 -25.41 19.32 14.53
CA LEU A 99 -26.07 19.82 13.34
C LEU A 99 -26.20 18.72 12.27
N PRO A 100 -26.99 17.69 12.52
CA PRO A 100 -27.06 16.52 11.65
C PRO A 100 -27.67 16.85 10.28
N SER A 101 -27.19 16.19 9.24
CA SER A 101 -27.64 16.34 7.85
C SER A 101 -27.81 14.98 7.16
N TYR A 102 -29.04 14.64 6.84
CA TYR A 102 -29.44 13.33 6.33
C TYR A 102 -29.68 13.34 4.82
N GLN A 103 -29.45 12.20 4.19
CA GLN A 103 -29.67 12.00 2.75
C GLN A 103 -31.07 11.48 2.43
N PRO A 104 -31.57 11.71 1.20
CA PRO A 104 -32.91 11.25 0.80
C PRO A 104 -32.97 9.73 0.54
N GLY A 105 -31.84 9.11 0.16
CA GLY A 105 -31.76 7.69 -0.19
C GLY A 105 -30.59 6.95 0.48
N PRO A 106 -30.74 5.65 0.69
CA PRO A 106 -29.77 4.85 1.42
C PRO A 106 -28.43 4.65 0.67
N GLU A 107 -28.45 4.73 -0.65
CA GLU A 107 -27.25 4.62 -1.50
C GLU A 107 -26.26 5.78 -1.26
N ALA A 108 -26.77 6.91 -0.76
CA ALA A 108 -26.00 8.13 -0.50
C ALA A 108 -25.65 8.32 0.99
N LEU A 109 -25.86 7.34 1.87
CA LEU A 109 -25.59 7.45 3.31
C LEU A 109 -24.17 7.95 3.62
N TYR A 110 -23.18 7.57 2.83
CA TYR A 110 -21.79 8.04 2.99
C TYR A 110 -21.59 9.56 2.79
N ARG A 111 -22.60 10.28 2.26
CA ARG A 111 -22.57 11.74 2.08
C ARG A 111 -23.28 12.50 3.19
N GLY A 112 -24.07 11.79 4.00
CA GLY A 112 -24.80 12.32 5.13
C GLY A 112 -24.22 11.84 6.45
N ASP A 113 -24.94 12.10 7.53
CA ASP A 113 -24.62 11.55 8.83
C ASP A 113 -25.01 10.09 8.89
N GLY A 114 -24.05 9.25 9.26
CA GLY A 114 -24.25 7.82 9.33
C GLY A 114 -22.95 7.04 9.36
N PHE A 115 -23.06 5.75 9.57
CA PHE A 115 -21.93 4.85 9.66
C PHE A 115 -21.60 4.19 8.32
N GLN A 116 -20.31 3.99 8.06
CA GLN A 116 -19.79 2.98 7.14
C GLN A 116 -19.08 1.93 7.99
N LEU A 117 -19.47 0.68 7.80
CA LEU A 117 -18.87 -0.49 8.43
C LEU A 117 -18.22 -1.31 7.35
N ALA A 118 -16.96 -1.61 7.50
CA ALA A 118 -16.22 -2.44 6.56
C ALA A 118 -15.68 -3.68 7.26
N PHE A 119 -15.75 -4.79 6.56
CA PHE A 119 -15.35 -6.10 7.06
C PHE A 119 -14.42 -6.76 6.05
N ASP A 120 -13.34 -7.34 6.54
CA ASP A 120 -12.55 -8.37 5.89
C ASP A 120 -12.87 -9.70 6.61
N PRO A 121 -13.83 -10.48 6.09
CA PRO A 121 -14.35 -11.67 6.76
C PRO A 121 -13.31 -12.76 7.03
N LEU A 122 -12.24 -12.82 6.25
CA LEU A 122 -11.18 -13.82 6.37
C LEU A 122 -9.89 -13.25 6.97
N ASP A 123 -9.80 -11.92 7.14
CA ASP A 123 -8.59 -11.20 7.59
C ASP A 123 -7.38 -11.57 6.70
N ASP A 124 -7.62 -11.60 5.38
CA ASP A 124 -6.67 -12.07 4.37
C ASP A 124 -6.27 -11.03 3.31
N THR A 125 -6.83 -9.84 3.38
CA THR A 125 -6.47 -8.74 2.47
C THR A 125 -5.09 -8.20 2.81
N ILE A 126 -4.15 -8.34 1.89
CA ILE A 126 -2.74 -7.91 2.04
C ILE A 126 -2.35 -6.81 1.05
N LEU A 127 -3.20 -6.49 0.08
CA LEU A 127 -2.97 -5.49 -0.96
C LEU A 127 -3.87 -4.26 -0.75
N PRO A 128 -3.49 -3.09 -1.29
CA PRO A 128 -4.39 -1.95 -1.35
C PRO A 128 -5.69 -2.30 -2.09
N GLY A 129 -6.80 -1.83 -1.56
CA GLY A 129 -8.14 -2.11 -2.09
C GLY A 129 -8.91 -3.12 -1.25
N TYR A 130 -10.06 -3.47 -1.76
CA TYR A 130 -10.89 -4.56 -1.26
C TYR A 130 -10.72 -5.79 -2.14
N ASP A 131 -10.59 -6.94 -1.55
CA ASP A 131 -10.60 -8.19 -2.28
C ASP A 131 -12.04 -8.73 -2.50
N ALA A 132 -12.17 -9.97 -3.01
CA ALA A 132 -13.48 -10.51 -3.40
C ALA A 132 -14.42 -10.74 -2.23
N ASN A 133 -13.92 -10.96 -1.01
CA ASN A 133 -14.74 -11.25 0.16
C ASN A 133 -15.03 -10.01 1.02
N ASP A 134 -14.36 -8.90 0.81
CA ASP A 134 -14.56 -7.68 1.59
C ASP A 134 -15.95 -7.09 1.43
N ILE A 135 -16.49 -6.59 2.54
CA ILE A 135 -17.87 -6.13 2.65
C ILE A 135 -17.90 -4.69 3.18
N GLU A 136 -18.73 -3.85 2.59
CA GLU A 136 -18.98 -2.49 3.08
C GLU A 136 -20.45 -2.19 3.21
N LEU A 137 -20.89 -1.90 4.43
CA LEU A 137 -22.27 -1.61 4.80
C LEU A 137 -22.43 -0.16 5.28
N GLY A 138 -23.61 0.42 5.07
CA GLY A 138 -23.98 1.72 5.58
C GLY A 138 -25.18 1.67 6.50
N PHE A 139 -25.11 2.38 7.63
CA PHE A 139 -26.23 2.56 8.54
C PHE A 139 -26.49 4.03 8.78
N GLY A 140 -27.72 4.46 8.60
CA GLY A 140 -28.05 5.86 8.82
C GLY A 140 -29.55 6.15 8.91
N ARG A 141 -29.85 7.38 9.31
CA ARG A 141 -31.18 7.94 9.27
C ARG A 141 -31.37 8.68 7.96
N LEU A 142 -32.47 8.45 7.30
CA LEU A 142 -32.86 9.18 6.10
C LEU A 142 -33.59 10.49 6.43
N ARG A 143 -33.72 11.35 5.44
CA ARG A 143 -34.39 12.65 5.58
C ARG A 143 -35.85 12.55 6.01
N ASP A 144 -36.51 11.47 5.64
CA ASP A 144 -37.90 11.17 6.07
C ASP A 144 -38.02 10.64 7.50
N GLY A 145 -36.87 10.51 8.19
CA GLY A 145 -36.77 10.01 9.56
C GLY A 145 -36.65 8.49 9.67
N SER A 146 -36.75 7.75 8.59
CA SER A 146 -36.60 6.28 8.61
C SER A 146 -35.14 5.87 8.80
N ALA A 147 -34.92 4.72 9.42
CA ALA A 147 -33.63 4.07 9.48
C ALA A 147 -33.38 3.24 8.21
N ALA A 148 -32.16 3.23 7.70
CA ALA A 148 -31.78 2.46 6.53
C ALA A 148 -30.43 1.79 6.70
N ALA A 149 -30.39 0.50 6.32
CA ALA A 149 -29.16 -0.27 6.14
C ALA A 149 -28.94 -0.51 4.64
N TYR A 150 -27.73 -0.32 4.16
CA TYR A 150 -27.38 -0.43 2.75
C TYR A 150 -26.07 -1.16 2.56
N CYS A 151 -25.96 -1.98 1.53
CA CYS A 151 -24.73 -2.65 1.12
C CYS A 151 -24.18 -1.96 -0.13
N TRP A 152 -22.99 -1.37 -0.04
CA TRP A 152 -22.25 -0.86 -1.21
C TRP A 152 -21.40 -1.92 -1.85
N ARG A 153 -20.87 -2.83 -1.01
CA ARG A 153 -20.10 -3.98 -1.44
C ARG A 153 -20.40 -5.16 -0.52
N GLY A 154 -20.80 -6.26 -1.08
CA GLY A 154 -21.24 -7.44 -0.33
C GLY A 154 -20.41 -8.69 -0.55
N GLY A 155 -19.20 -8.56 -1.10
CA GLY A 155 -18.41 -9.71 -1.49
C GLY A 155 -19.18 -10.60 -2.50
N GLU A 156 -19.01 -11.90 -2.37
CA GLU A 156 -19.75 -12.88 -3.18
C GLU A 156 -21.15 -13.21 -2.61
N ALA A 157 -21.40 -12.81 -1.36
CA ALA A 157 -22.57 -13.27 -0.60
C ALA A 157 -23.75 -12.30 -0.58
N LEU A 158 -23.50 -11.01 -0.70
CA LEU A 158 -24.54 -9.98 -0.60
C LEU A 158 -24.65 -9.16 -1.88
N PRO A 159 -25.86 -8.99 -2.43
CA PRO A 159 -26.07 -8.03 -3.51
C PRO A 159 -25.97 -6.59 -2.99
N THR A 160 -25.44 -5.70 -3.83
CA THR A 160 -25.53 -4.25 -3.59
C THR A 160 -27.00 -3.83 -3.49
N GLY A 161 -27.31 -3.01 -2.48
CA GLY A 161 -28.68 -2.53 -2.28
C GLY A 161 -29.08 -2.41 -0.81
N ARG A 162 -30.36 -2.15 -0.60
CA ARG A 162 -30.96 -2.05 0.74
C ARG A 162 -30.99 -3.42 1.43
N LEU A 163 -30.55 -3.47 2.68
CA LEU A 163 -30.50 -4.69 3.48
C LEU A 163 -31.78 -4.82 4.32
N ALA A 164 -32.71 -5.60 3.85
CA ALA A 164 -33.96 -5.89 4.58
C ALA A 164 -33.74 -6.84 5.78
N ASP A 165 -32.70 -7.65 5.73
CA ASP A 165 -32.41 -8.67 6.76
C ASP A 165 -31.67 -8.09 7.97
N VAL A 166 -31.08 -6.91 7.86
CA VAL A 166 -30.46 -6.21 8.98
C VAL A 166 -31.53 -5.45 9.74
N ARG A 167 -31.74 -5.83 11.00
CA ARG A 167 -32.61 -5.04 11.91
C ARG A 167 -31.83 -3.82 12.35
N LEU A 168 -32.33 -2.64 12.03
CA LEU A 168 -31.72 -1.37 12.45
C LEU A 168 -32.75 -0.48 13.11
N LYS A 169 -32.45 0.00 14.32
CA LYS A 169 -33.23 0.99 15.06
C LYS A 169 -32.33 2.17 15.40
N ILE A 170 -32.84 3.37 15.22
CA ILE A 170 -32.15 4.62 15.58
C ILE A 170 -33.06 5.44 16.46
N THR A 171 -32.70 5.62 17.71
CA THR A 171 -33.52 6.30 18.74
C THR A 171 -32.84 7.54 19.27
N PRO A 172 -33.57 8.62 19.56
CA PRO A 172 -33.06 9.75 20.34
C PRO A 172 -32.61 9.28 21.73
N ALA A 173 -31.39 9.64 22.13
CA ALA A 173 -30.80 9.29 23.42
C ALA A 173 -30.41 10.53 24.25
N GLY A 174 -30.81 11.72 23.81
CA GLY A 174 -30.53 12.99 24.44
C GLY A 174 -30.55 14.13 23.43
N GLU A 175 -30.26 15.34 23.88
CA GLU A 175 -30.12 16.50 23.01
C GLU A 175 -28.96 16.28 22.04
N HIS A 176 -29.24 16.36 20.73
CA HIS A 176 -28.29 16.08 19.64
C HIS A 176 -27.64 14.70 19.68
N THR A 177 -28.26 13.74 20.37
CA THR A 177 -27.68 12.41 20.58
C THR A 177 -28.62 11.32 20.07
N LEU A 178 -28.07 10.38 19.28
CA LEU A 178 -28.78 9.22 18.75
C LEU A 178 -28.10 7.94 19.23
N LEU A 179 -28.90 6.93 19.53
CA LEU A 179 -28.45 5.55 19.71
C LEU A 179 -28.81 4.73 18.48
N TYR A 180 -27.82 4.20 17.82
CA TYR A 180 -27.96 3.22 16.75
C TYR A 180 -27.87 1.83 17.34
N GLU A 181 -28.78 0.94 16.93
CA GLU A 181 -28.80 -0.45 17.35
C GLU A 181 -29.08 -1.33 16.13
N ALA A 182 -28.15 -2.20 15.75
CA ALA A 182 -28.32 -3.07 14.60
C ALA A 182 -28.01 -4.53 14.94
N ALA A 183 -28.75 -5.47 14.33
CA ALA A 183 -28.44 -6.88 14.32
C ALA A 183 -28.17 -7.33 12.89
N ILE A 184 -26.93 -7.71 12.65
CA ILE A 184 -26.39 -8.12 11.36
C ILE A 184 -26.33 -9.65 11.37
N PRO A 185 -27.14 -10.36 10.60
CA PRO A 185 -27.05 -11.81 10.49
C PRO A 185 -25.67 -12.24 10.01
N TRP A 186 -25.07 -13.28 10.58
CA TRP A 186 -23.75 -13.77 10.17
C TRP A 186 -23.66 -14.12 8.68
N ARG A 187 -24.77 -14.54 8.06
CA ARG A 187 -24.81 -14.75 6.61
C ARG A 187 -24.50 -13.49 5.79
N CYS A 188 -24.71 -12.31 6.35
CA CYS A 188 -24.35 -11.03 5.71
C CYS A 188 -22.83 -10.80 5.70
N LEU A 189 -22.08 -11.53 6.50
CA LEU A 189 -20.63 -11.45 6.59
C LEU A 189 -19.95 -12.71 6.03
N ALA A 190 -20.66 -13.53 5.24
CA ALA A 190 -20.05 -14.67 4.59
C ALA A 190 -18.87 -14.21 3.67
N PRO A 191 -17.75 -14.94 3.65
CA PRO A 191 -17.59 -16.32 4.11
C PRO A 191 -17.26 -16.50 5.61
N PHE A 192 -17.30 -15.46 6.44
CA PHE A 192 -17.08 -15.61 7.88
C PHE A 192 -18.13 -16.54 8.50
N ASP A 193 -17.68 -17.57 9.20
CA ASP A 193 -18.52 -18.48 9.98
C ASP A 193 -18.03 -18.49 11.44
N PRO A 194 -18.79 -17.94 12.39
CA PRO A 194 -18.37 -17.83 13.80
C PRO A 194 -18.16 -19.18 14.49
N ARG A 195 -18.58 -20.30 13.88
CA ARG A 195 -18.32 -21.65 14.37
C ARG A 195 -16.94 -22.16 13.96
N LYS A 196 -16.29 -21.51 12.98
CA LYS A 196 -15.00 -21.94 12.39
C LYS A 196 -13.90 -20.92 12.57
N LEU A 197 -14.25 -19.64 12.64
CA LEU A 197 -13.31 -18.52 12.71
C LEU A 197 -13.55 -17.74 14.00
N GLU A 198 -12.46 -17.35 14.65
CA GLU A 198 -12.49 -16.64 15.92
C GLU A 198 -12.41 -15.12 15.76
N LYS A 199 -12.03 -14.63 14.57
CA LYS A 199 -11.82 -13.21 14.32
C LYS A 199 -12.05 -12.85 12.86
N PHE A 200 -12.29 -11.58 12.61
CA PHE A 200 -12.37 -10.94 11.29
C PHE A 200 -11.77 -9.55 11.32
N GLY A 201 -11.30 -9.05 10.18
CA GLY A 201 -10.89 -7.67 10.01
C GLY A 201 -12.11 -6.74 10.02
N PHE A 202 -12.02 -5.62 10.73
CA PHE A 202 -13.12 -4.66 10.84
C PHE A 202 -12.61 -3.22 10.91
N ASP A 203 -13.30 -2.34 10.23
CA ASP A 203 -13.19 -0.90 10.45
C ASP A 203 -14.57 -0.25 10.44
N VAL A 204 -14.67 0.87 11.13
CA VAL A 204 -15.89 1.64 11.24
C VAL A 204 -15.60 3.13 11.24
N LEU A 205 -16.38 3.86 10.49
CA LEU A 205 -16.37 5.32 10.54
C LEU A 205 -17.79 5.89 10.66
N TYR A 206 -17.88 7.05 11.30
CA TYR A 206 -19.06 7.89 11.33
C TYR A 206 -18.84 9.11 10.45
N ASN A 207 -19.62 9.24 9.39
CA ASN A 207 -19.64 10.45 8.56
C ASN A 207 -20.38 11.57 9.26
N SER A 208 -19.83 12.77 9.25
CA SER A 208 -20.52 14.01 9.63
C SER A 208 -20.73 14.88 8.41
N ALA A 209 -21.93 15.42 8.28
CA ALA A 209 -22.34 16.26 7.17
C ALA A 209 -22.99 17.56 7.66
N ARG A 210 -22.96 18.58 6.84
CA ARG A 210 -23.65 19.84 7.05
C ARG A 210 -24.20 20.36 5.73
N ASP A 211 -25.45 20.82 5.74
CA ASP A 211 -26.13 21.35 4.54
C ASP A 211 -26.10 20.38 3.33
N GLY A 212 -26.24 19.08 3.60
CA GLY A 212 -26.24 18.04 2.58
C GLY A 212 -24.86 17.67 2.04
N LYS A 213 -23.77 18.20 2.60
CA LYS A 213 -22.39 17.92 2.20
C LYS A 213 -21.62 17.28 3.34
N ARG A 214 -20.86 16.23 3.02
CA ARG A 214 -19.93 15.58 3.96
C ARG A 214 -18.87 16.59 4.41
N ARG A 215 -18.71 16.75 5.73
CA ARG A 215 -17.63 17.55 6.37
C ARG A 215 -16.35 16.74 6.51
N GLY A 216 -16.51 15.46 6.78
CA GLY A 216 -15.45 14.52 7.12
C GLY A 216 -16.03 13.37 7.92
N TRP A 217 -15.16 12.71 8.69
CA TRP A 217 -15.57 11.54 9.47
C TRP A 217 -14.70 11.35 10.72
N LEU A 218 -15.25 10.57 11.66
CA LEU A 218 -14.49 9.94 12.73
C LEU A 218 -14.33 8.46 12.37
N HIS A 219 -13.16 7.87 12.50
CA HIS A 219 -12.91 6.46 12.17
C HIS A 219 -12.20 5.71 13.30
N TRP A 220 -12.22 4.41 13.25
CA TRP A 220 -11.40 3.57 14.13
C TRP A 220 -10.00 3.37 13.56
N THR A 221 -9.92 3.05 12.26
CA THR A 221 -8.67 2.95 11.51
C THR A 221 -8.74 3.76 10.23
N PRO A 222 -7.63 4.07 9.56
CA PRO A 222 -7.68 4.80 8.28
C PRO A 222 -8.11 3.93 7.08
N GLY A 223 -8.68 2.75 7.31
CA GLY A 223 -8.93 1.75 6.27
C GLY A 223 -10.12 1.98 5.34
N VAL A 224 -11.05 2.91 5.65
CA VAL A 224 -12.30 3.09 4.87
C VAL A 224 -12.48 4.49 4.32
N GLY A 225 -12.01 5.51 5.00
CA GLY A 225 -12.43 6.90 4.80
C GLY A 225 -12.03 7.52 3.46
N GLU A 226 -10.77 7.51 3.10
CA GLU A 226 -10.22 8.09 1.86
C GLU A 226 -9.98 7.03 0.81
N GLU A 227 -9.28 5.99 1.18
CA GLU A 227 -8.99 4.83 0.34
C GLU A 227 -9.59 3.58 0.97
N LYS A 228 -9.73 2.52 0.20
CA LYS A 228 -10.21 1.24 0.67
C LYS A 228 -9.01 0.35 0.94
N LEU A 229 -8.60 0.28 2.20
CA LEU A 229 -7.37 -0.37 2.64
C LEU A 229 -7.69 -1.41 3.71
N ALA A 230 -8.27 -2.54 3.32
CA ALA A 230 -8.71 -3.58 4.26
C ALA A 230 -7.55 -4.14 5.10
N PHE A 231 -6.32 -4.15 4.57
CA PHE A 231 -5.13 -4.53 5.34
C PHE A 231 -4.81 -3.61 6.55
N LEU A 232 -5.46 -2.44 6.65
CA LEU A 232 -5.38 -1.56 7.82
C LEU A 232 -6.50 -1.81 8.83
N PHE A 233 -7.43 -2.69 8.53
CA PHE A 233 -8.50 -3.05 9.47
C PHE A 233 -7.90 -3.67 10.71
N ARG A 234 -8.57 -3.47 11.83
CA ARG A 234 -8.23 -4.15 13.09
C ARG A 234 -9.06 -5.39 13.26
N ASN A 235 -8.54 -6.30 14.06
CA ASN A 235 -9.23 -7.53 14.34
C ASN A 235 -10.36 -7.31 15.36
N VAL A 236 -11.53 -7.82 15.04
CA VAL A 236 -12.58 -8.11 16.00
C VAL A 236 -12.52 -9.59 16.34
N ARG A 237 -12.19 -9.91 17.57
CA ARG A 237 -12.12 -11.27 18.07
C ARG A 237 -13.40 -11.63 18.81
N LEU A 238 -14.02 -12.74 18.45
CA LEU A 238 -15.17 -13.28 19.18
C LEU A 238 -14.69 -13.85 20.51
N ALA A 239 -15.29 -13.39 21.59
CA ALA A 239 -14.95 -13.77 22.95
C ALA A 239 -16.18 -14.34 23.67
N GLY A 240 -15.96 -15.24 24.58
CA GLY A 240 -17.00 -15.74 25.49
C GLY A 240 -17.56 -14.62 26.37
N LYS A 241 -18.63 -14.92 27.06
CA LYS A 241 -19.26 -14.00 28.03
C LYS A 241 -18.27 -13.63 29.13
N GLY A 242 -17.96 -12.35 29.27
CA GLY A 242 -16.98 -11.86 30.24
C GLY A 242 -15.52 -12.10 29.91
N GLU A 243 -15.20 -12.73 28.76
CA GLU A 243 -13.83 -12.88 28.28
C GLU A 243 -13.29 -11.60 27.62
N GLY A 244 -11.97 -11.48 27.59
CA GLY A 244 -11.27 -10.31 27.07
C GLY A 244 -11.13 -9.22 28.11
N ALA A 245 -9.90 -8.97 28.56
CA ALA A 245 -9.63 -7.88 29.49
C ALA A 245 -9.93 -6.55 28.82
N ALA A 246 -10.85 -5.80 29.38
CA ALA A 246 -10.99 -4.40 29.05
C ALA A 246 -9.94 -3.63 29.84
N GLU A 247 -8.94 -3.09 29.19
CA GLU A 247 -7.98 -2.23 29.83
C GLU A 247 -8.59 -0.85 30.07
N ALA A 248 -8.27 -0.27 31.21
CA ALA A 248 -8.62 1.11 31.47
C ALA A 248 -7.91 2.05 30.48
N ALA A 249 -8.62 3.05 29.98
CA ALA A 249 -8.09 3.98 29.00
C ALA A 249 -8.39 5.43 29.34
N ILE A 250 -7.48 6.34 28.96
CA ILE A 250 -7.65 7.77 29.05
C ILE A 250 -7.63 8.38 27.65
N ASN A 251 -8.59 9.25 27.35
CA ASN A 251 -8.74 9.93 26.07
C ASN A 251 -8.85 11.44 26.27
N LEU A 252 -8.16 12.21 25.43
CA LEU A 252 -8.23 13.66 25.39
C LEU A 252 -8.97 14.12 24.13
N ASP A 253 -9.72 15.22 24.23
CA ASP A 253 -10.47 15.80 23.12
C ASP A 253 -9.57 16.52 22.09
N ARG A 254 -8.33 16.86 22.45
CA ARG A 254 -7.36 17.56 21.59
C ARG A 254 -5.93 17.10 21.84
N SER A 255 -5.05 17.31 20.86
CA SER A 255 -3.61 17.07 20.96
C SER A 255 -2.85 18.27 21.49
N GLN A 256 -3.41 19.47 21.40
CA GLN A 256 -2.79 20.72 21.82
C GLN A 256 -3.81 21.64 22.48
N TYR A 257 -3.37 22.30 23.53
CA TYR A 257 -4.17 23.24 24.30
C TYR A 257 -3.43 24.54 24.52
N SER A 258 -4.19 25.63 24.67
CA SER A 258 -3.68 26.93 25.06
C SER A 258 -4.16 27.30 26.48
N SER A 259 -3.51 28.30 27.08
CA SER A 259 -4.01 28.85 28.35
C SER A 259 -5.42 29.38 28.17
N GLY A 260 -6.33 28.96 29.03
CA GLY A 260 -7.75 29.32 28.96
C GLY A 260 -8.62 28.36 28.15
N ASP A 261 -8.07 27.35 27.48
CA ASP A 261 -8.88 26.38 26.75
C ASP A 261 -9.62 25.45 27.71
N PRO A 262 -10.85 25.03 27.38
CA PRO A 262 -11.47 23.88 28.00
C PRO A 262 -10.86 22.59 27.45
N ALA A 263 -10.62 21.61 28.31
CA ALA A 263 -10.21 20.26 27.97
C ALA A 263 -11.27 19.27 28.46
N LEU A 264 -11.52 18.22 27.69
CA LEU A 264 -12.35 17.10 28.10
C LEU A 264 -11.48 15.84 28.19
N VAL A 265 -11.31 15.36 29.40
CA VAL A 265 -10.64 14.09 29.70
C VAL A 265 -11.70 13.01 29.84
N SER A 266 -11.63 11.96 29.04
CA SER A 266 -12.52 10.82 29.10
C SER A 266 -11.77 9.59 29.58
N LEU A 267 -12.27 8.92 30.61
CA LEU A 267 -11.73 7.66 31.11
C LEU A 267 -12.71 6.54 30.79
N TYR A 268 -12.19 5.43 30.32
CA TYR A 268 -12.88 4.16 30.38
C TYR A 268 -12.33 3.34 31.55
N LEU A 269 -13.21 2.84 32.37
CA LEU A 269 -12.89 2.02 33.57
C LEU A 269 -13.60 0.66 33.41
N PRO A 270 -12.88 -0.46 33.50
CA PRO A 270 -13.46 -1.80 33.34
C PRO A 270 -14.18 -2.25 34.62
N THR A 271 -15.27 -1.57 34.97
CA THR A 271 -16.06 -1.86 36.18
C THR A 271 -16.96 -3.07 35.96
N GLU A 272 -16.85 -4.05 36.85
CA GLU A 272 -17.66 -5.28 36.80
C GLU A 272 -18.84 -5.27 37.77
N GLN A 273 -18.76 -4.43 38.83
CA GLN A 273 -19.74 -4.34 39.89
C GLN A 273 -20.35 -2.94 39.95
N ALA A 274 -21.66 -2.90 40.20
CA ALA A 274 -22.35 -1.65 40.47
C ALA A 274 -21.91 -1.08 41.83
N GLY A 275 -21.78 0.24 41.89
CA GLY A 275 -21.49 0.93 43.17
C GLY A 275 -20.89 2.31 42.96
N LYS A 276 -20.54 2.97 44.03
CA LYS A 276 -19.92 4.30 43.98
C LYS A 276 -18.42 4.17 43.74
N GLY A 277 -17.90 4.86 42.77
CA GLY A 277 -16.47 4.99 42.48
C GLY A 277 -16.03 6.45 42.60
N GLN A 278 -14.73 6.65 42.64
CA GLN A 278 -14.11 7.97 42.61
C GLN A 278 -12.89 7.99 41.69
N VAL A 279 -12.70 9.09 40.96
CA VAL A 279 -11.46 9.39 40.24
C VAL A 279 -10.79 10.59 40.92
N HIS A 280 -9.55 10.41 41.31
CA HIS A 280 -8.69 11.48 41.80
C HIS A 280 -7.85 11.99 40.60
N PHE A 281 -8.20 13.15 40.10
CA PHE A 281 -7.42 13.84 39.07
C PHE A 281 -6.36 14.71 39.77
N THR A 282 -5.13 14.62 39.33
CA THR A 282 -4.05 15.51 39.71
C THR A 282 -3.44 16.12 38.47
N VAL A 283 -3.46 17.42 38.37
CA VAL A 283 -2.81 18.12 37.25
C VAL A 283 -1.49 18.70 37.72
N ARG A 284 -0.42 18.37 37.00
CA ARG A 284 0.94 18.82 37.30
C ARG A 284 1.52 19.63 36.16
N GLN A 285 2.38 20.56 36.52
CA GLN A 285 3.24 21.29 35.60
C GLN A 285 4.71 21.07 36.00
N GLY A 286 5.38 20.13 35.35
CA GLY A 286 6.62 19.56 35.85
C GLY A 286 6.38 18.85 37.18
N GLU A 287 7.24 19.10 38.18
CA GLU A 287 7.06 18.53 39.52
C GLU A 287 5.98 19.23 40.36
N ARG A 288 5.47 20.37 39.93
CA ARG A 288 4.50 21.16 40.67
C ARG A 288 3.07 20.70 40.40
N GLU A 289 2.34 20.31 41.42
CA GLU A 289 0.90 20.17 41.40
C GLU A 289 0.23 21.54 41.25
N VAL A 290 -0.64 21.69 40.24
CA VAL A 290 -1.38 22.92 39.93
C VAL A 290 -2.88 22.79 40.16
N TRP A 291 -3.41 21.57 40.15
CA TRP A 291 -4.82 21.29 40.43
C TRP A 291 -5.02 19.87 40.94
N ARG A 292 -6.00 19.72 41.81
CA ARG A 292 -6.49 18.41 42.24
C ARG A 292 -8.00 18.45 42.39
N GLU A 293 -8.65 17.41 41.92
CA GLU A 293 -10.10 17.25 42.02
C GLU A 293 -10.46 15.77 42.19
N THR A 294 -11.52 15.52 42.95
CA THR A 294 -12.08 14.18 43.07
C THR A 294 -13.46 14.18 42.44
N VAL A 295 -13.68 13.35 41.45
CA VAL A 295 -14.96 13.17 40.78
C VAL A 295 -15.55 11.83 41.18
N GLY A 296 -16.75 11.88 41.75
CA GLY A 296 -17.54 10.67 42.00
C GLY A 296 -18.23 10.18 40.75
N PHE A 297 -18.36 8.88 40.63
CA PHE A 297 -19.13 8.28 39.54
C PHE A 297 -19.89 7.03 40.02
N ASP A 298 -20.93 6.67 39.28
CA ASP A 298 -21.61 5.40 39.48
C ASP A 298 -20.94 4.35 38.60
N ALA A 299 -20.25 3.39 39.24
CA ALA A 299 -19.72 2.23 38.56
C ALA A 299 -20.88 1.34 38.09
N LEU A 300 -20.86 0.95 36.84
CA LEU A 300 -21.85 0.10 36.21
C LEU A 300 -21.21 -1.21 35.77
N PRO A 301 -21.86 -2.35 35.86
CA PRO A 301 -21.39 -3.57 35.25
C PRO A 301 -21.15 -3.40 33.76
N GLY A 302 -20.07 -3.99 33.25
CA GLY A 302 -19.71 -3.91 31.85
C GLY A 302 -18.89 -2.67 31.43
N GLY A 303 -18.39 -1.92 32.40
CA GLY A 303 -17.52 -0.77 32.21
C GLY A 303 -18.22 0.58 32.33
N THR A 304 -17.48 1.56 32.78
CA THR A 304 -17.96 2.92 33.00
C THR A 304 -17.09 3.95 32.30
N VAL A 305 -17.75 4.90 31.63
CA VAL A 305 -17.07 6.07 31.08
C VAL A 305 -17.23 7.25 32.02
N VAL A 306 -16.12 7.80 32.46
CA VAL A 306 -16.07 9.03 33.29
C VAL A 306 -15.54 10.16 32.43
N ARG A 307 -16.31 11.24 32.33
CA ARG A 307 -15.90 12.45 31.59
C ARG A 307 -15.66 13.59 32.55
N TRP A 308 -14.46 14.15 32.46
CA TRP A 308 -14.03 15.25 33.30
C TRP A 308 -13.68 16.49 32.46
N PRO A 309 -14.50 17.54 32.52
CA PRO A 309 -14.16 18.82 31.93
C PRO A 309 -13.15 19.56 32.86
N TYR A 310 -12.07 20.04 32.27
CA TYR A 310 -11.04 20.80 32.97
C TYR A 310 -10.75 22.12 32.24
N GLN A 311 -10.82 23.22 33.02
CA GLN A 311 -10.45 24.52 32.48
C GLN A 311 -8.95 24.76 32.65
N ILE A 312 -8.23 24.82 31.56
CA ILE A 312 -6.78 25.00 31.58
C ILE A 312 -6.43 26.40 32.05
N GLY A 313 -5.69 26.48 33.15
CA GLY A 313 -5.17 27.71 33.68
C GLY A 313 -4.00 28.28 32.86
N ARG A 314 -3.21 29.19 33.44
CA ARG A 314 -2.02 29.75 32.82
C ARG A 314 -0.95 28.66 32.61
N LEU A 315 -0.75 28.24 31.40
CA LEU A 315 0.29 27.29 31.02
C LEU A 315 1.68 27.93 31.08
N ARG A 316 2.57 27.32 31.82
CA ARG A 316 4.01 27.60 31.83
C ARG A 316 4.71 26.30 31.48
N GLY A 317 5.50 26.28 30.43
CA GLY A 317 6.17 25.08 30.10
C GLY A 317 5.52 24.24 28.99
N ASP A 318 5.96 22.97 28.79
CA ASP A 318 5.59 22.10 27.65
C ASP A 318 4.16 21.59 27.71
N GLY A 319 3.51 21.78 28.86
CA GLY A 319 2.15 21.31 29.06
C GLY A 319 1.87 20.96 30.52
N LEU A 320 0.72 20.38 30.69
CA LEU A 320 0.26 19.83 31.96
C LEU A 320 0.21 18.31 31.86
N GLN A 321 0.64 17.61 32.89
CA GLN A 321 0.37 16.19 33.02
C GLN A 321 -0.90 16.02 33.86
N VAL A 322 -1.81 15.21 33.35
CA VAL A 322 -3.01 14.77 34.09
C VAL A 322 -2.79 13.36 34.55
N ASP A 323 -2.74 13.14 35.86
CA ASP A 323 -2.76 11.82 36.47
C ASP A 323 -4.19 11.56 36.96
N ALA A 324 -4.76 10.43 36.62
CA ALA A 324 -6.09 9.99 37.01
C ALA A 324 -5.99 8.66 37.77
N ARG A 325 -6.22 8.68 39.09
CA ARG A 325 -6.35 7.45 39.90
C ARG A 325 -7.81 7.17 40.14
N ALA A 326 -8.31 6.11 39.55
CA ALA A 326 -9.69 5.67 39.71
C ALA A 326 -9.76 4.50 40.69
N VAL A 327 -10.75 4.54 41.56
CA VAL A 327 -11.06 3.47 42.55
C VAL A 327 -12.56 3.20 42.51
N TRP A 328 -12.93 1.92 42.38
CA TRP A 328 -14.32 1.48 42.32
C TRP A 328 -14.51 0.12 43.02
N PRO A 329 -15.71 -0.32 43.29
CA PRO A 329 -15.94 -1.66 43.85
C PRO A 329 -15.31 -2.74 42.97
N GLY A 330 -14.33 -3.45 43.54
CA GLY A 330 -13.65 -4.54 42.85
C GLY A 330 -12.41 -4.16 42.03
N GLY A 331 -12.00 -2.86 41.97
CA GLY A 331 -10.81 -2.48 41.24
C GLY A 331 -10.28 -1.08 41.49
N GLU A 332 -9.04 -0.88 41.06
CA GLU A 332 -8.39 0.43 40.94
C GLU A 332 -7.48 0.49 39.73
N THR A 333 -7.25 1.68 39.20
CA THR A 333 -6.27 1.92 38.14
C THR A 333 -5.68 3.32 38.23
N ALA A 334 -4.49 3.49 37.65
CA ALA A 334 -3.86 4.79 37.46
C ALA A 334 -3.52 5.02 36.01
N LEU A 335 -3.96 6.15 35.44
CA LEU A 335 -3.79 6.54 34.06
C LEU A 335 -3.16 7.92 34.03
N ASN A 336 -2.45 8.24 32.95
CA ASN A 336 -1.92 9.58 32.72
C ASN A 336 -2.07 10.04 31.29
N ALA A 337 -2.13 11.36 31.11
CA ALA A 337 -2.16 12.01 29.81
C ALA A 337 -1.48 13.38 29.89
N GLU A 338 -1.00 13.88 28.75
CA GLU A 338 -0.36 15.19 28.66
C GLU A 338 -1.27 16.19 27.93
N LEU A 339 -1.66 17.28 28.59
CA LEU A 339 -2.27 18.46 27.99
C LEU A 339 -1.15 19.37 27.47
N LEU A 340 -0.83 19.26 26.18
CA LEU A 340 0.34 19.89 25.59
C LEU A 340 0.16 21.38 25.30
N ASN A 341 1.12 22.19 25.76
CA ASN A 341 1.28 23.58 25.34
C ASN A 341 2.58 23.73 24.56
N LEU A 342 2.49 23.74 23.24
CA LEU A 342 3.66 23.77 22.38
C LEU A 342 3.85 25.16 21.81
N SER A 343 5.10 25.65 21.85
CA SER A 343 5.50 26.84 21.12
C SER A 343 6.66 26.51 20.16
N PRO A 344 6.77 27.25 19.04
CA PRO A 344 7.90 27.12 18.12
C PRO A 344 9.26 27.29 18.80
N GLU A 345 9.38 28.27 19.72
CA GLU A 345 10.62 28.58 20.44
C GLU A 345 11.06 27.41 21.29
N ARG A 346 10.13 26.74 21.92
CA ARG A 346 10.40 25.58 22.75
C ARG A 346 10.80 24.36 21.95
N LEU A 347 10.13 24.13 20.80
CA LEU A 347 10.54 23.09 19.88
C LEU A 347 11.92 23.37 19.26
N LYS A 348 12.28 24.62 19.03
CA LYS A 348 13.64 25.02 18.63
C LYS A 348 14.68 24.66 19.70
N GLN A 349 14.37 24.84 20.98
CA GLN A 349 15.24 24.41 22.08
C GLN A 349 15.39 22.87 22.13
N GLN A 350 14.28 22.15 21.95
CA GLN A 350 14.32 20.68 21.88
C GLN A 350 15.13 20.22 20.66
N ALA A 351 14.93 20.83 19.50
CA ALA A 351 15.73 20.57 18.30
C ALA A 351 17.23 20.80 18.53
N GLN A 352 17.58 21.81 19.30
CA GLN A 352 18.98 22.10 19.65
C GLN A 352 19.56 21.00 20.55
N ALA A 353 18.83 20.55 21.56
CA ALA A 353 19.27 19.48 22.46
C ALA A 353 19.46 18.15 21.71
N VAL A 354 18.53 17.79 20.82
CA VAL A 354 18.67 16.59 19.97
C VAL A 354 19.91 16.71 19.06
N ALA A 355 20.16 17.90 18.49
CA ALA A 355 21.32 18.12 17.62
C ALA A 355 22.65 18.03 18.36
N GLU A 356 22.73 18.50 19.59
CA GLU A 356 23.92 18.39 20.43
C GLU A 356 24.23 16.93 20.77
N ARG A 357 23.20 16.15 21.11
CA ARG A 357 23.34 14.70 21.33
C ARG A 357 23.77 13.99 20.05
N ALA A 358 23.14 14.28 18.91
CA ALA A 358 23.51 13.71 17.61
C ALA A 358 24.95 14.01 17.24
N LEU A 359 25.43 15.24 17.51
CA LEU A 359 26.81 15.62 17.25
C LEU A 359 27.80 14.87 18.16
N ALA A 360 27.47 14.67 19.43
CA ALA A 360 28.28 13.87 20.35
C ALA A 360 28.35 12.41 19.90
N PHE A 361 27.22 11.85 19.48
CA PHE A 361 27.14 10.49 18.97
C PHE A 361 27.94 10.31 17.67
N ARG A 362 27.90 11.29 16.74
CA ARG A 362 28.69 11.28 15.51
C ARG A 362 30.19 11.16 15.80
N LYS A 363 30.70 11.94 16.76
CA LYS A 363 32.13 11.88 17.17
C LYS A 363 32.50 10.49 17.70
N ARG A 364 31.62 9.85 18.46
CA ARG A 364 31.82 8.50 18.97
C ARG A 364 31.82 7.46 17.84
N LEU A 365 30.85 7.56 16.91
CA LEU A 365 30.79 6.70 15.74
C LEU A 365 32.05 6.82 14.86
N GLU A 366 32.54 8.03 14.63
CA GLU A 366 33.79 8.26 13.88
C GLU A 366 35.00 7.63 14.57
N ALA A 367 35.10 7.76 15.88
CA ALA A 367 36.16 7.15 16.68
C ALA A 367 36.08 5.60 16.60
N ALA A 368 34.90 5.01 16.75
CA ALA A 368 34.67 3.57 16.64
C ALA A 368 34.99 3.05 15.23
N ARG A 369 34.57 3.75 14.19
CA ARG A 369 34.91 3.42 12.80
C ARG A 369 36.41 3.43 12.55
N ASN A 370 37.14 4.43 13.07
CA ASN A 370 38.60 4.51 12.97
C ASN A 370 39.28 3.39 13.75
N ALA A 371 38.63 2.83 14.76
CA ALA A 371 39.09 1.65 15.49
C ALA A 371 38.70 0.31 14.83
N GLY A 372 38.05 0.35 13.64
CA GLY A 372 37.67 -0.84 12.87
C GLY A 372 36.31 -1.43 13.24
N VAL A 373 35.51 -0.76 14.04
CA VAL A 373 34.13 -1.20 14.37
C VAL A 373 33.19 -0.95 13.20
N ALA A 374 32.36 -1.93 12.85
CA ALA A 374 31.34 -1.80 11.81
C ALA A 374 30.18 -0.94 12.34
N VAL A 375 30.08 0.29 11.87
CA VAL A 375 29.13 1.30 12.40
C VAL A 375 27.96 1.60 11.47
N ASP A 376 27.80 0.85 10.36
CA ASP A 376 26.79 1.17 9.33
C ASP A 376 25.37 1.19 9.89
N TYR A 377 24.98 0.23 10.72
CA TYR A 377 23.64 0.17 11.31
C TYR A 377 23.37 1.27 12.33
N PRO A 378 24.19 1.54 13.35
CA PRO A 378 23.95 2.66 14.26
C PRO A 378 24.03 4.03 13.56
N LEU A 379 24.72 4.14 12.43
CA LEU A 379 24.81 5.37 11.63
C LEU A 379 23.45 5.75 11.00
N THR A 380 22.58 4.76 10.70
CA THR A 380 21.24 5.05 10.13
C THR A 380 20.41 5.98 11.02
N ALA A 381 20.38 5.73 12.33
CA ALA A 381 19.68 6.58 13.29
C ALA A 381 20.19 8.03 13.27
N LEU A 382 21.52 8.20 13.18
CA LEU A 382 22.13 9.53 13.09
C LEU A 382 21.75 10.24 11.78
N ALA A 383 21.77 9.53 10.65
CA ALA A 383 21.36 10.09 9.35
C ALA A 383 19.90 10.55 9.35
N VAL A 384 18.98 9.76 9.95
CA VAL A 384 17.58 10.17 10.16
C VAL A 384 17.48 11.41 11.03
N CYS A 385 18.26 11.48 12.12
CA CYS A 385 18.30 12.67 12.97
C CYS A 385 18.70 13.91 12.17
N ASP A 386 19.75 13.84 11.39
CA ASP A 386 20.29 14.98 10.62
C ASP A 386 19.24 15.51 9.63
N VAL A 387 18.61 14.63 8.82
CA VAL A 387 17.60 15.08 7.86
C VAL A 387 16.33 15.58 8.53
N THR A 388 15.85 14.89 9.57
CA THR A 388 14.63 15.31 10.28
C THR A 388 14.83 16.66 10.94
N LEU A 389 15.96 16.86 11.64
CA LEU A 389 16.28 18.16 12.26
C LEU A 389 16.41 19.27 11.22
N LYS A 390 17.06 19.01 10.07
CA LYS A 390 17.20 19.98 8.97
C LYS A 390 15.83 20.47 8.53
N TYR A 391 14.89 19.57 8.23
CA TYR A 391 13.58 19.95 7.70
C TYR A 391 12.66 20.51 8.79
N ARG A 392 12.65 19.95 10.01
CA ARG A 392 11.80 20.45 11.11
C ARG A 392 12.23 21.82 11.59
N ARG A 393 13.53 22.15 11.63
CA ARG A 393 13.99 23.50 11.91
C ARG A 393 13.48 24.51 10.89
N ARG A 394 13.53 24.18 9.59
CA ARG A 394 12.97 25.01 8.52
C ARG A 394 11.46 25.22 8.66
N ASP A 395 10.71 24.18 9.08
CA ASP A 395 9.27 24.28 9.30
C ASP A 395 8.92 25.20 10.48
N LEU A 396 9.71 25.15 11.57
CA LEU A 396 9.54 26.03 12.73
C LEU A 396 9.83 27.51 12.43
N GLU A 397 10.42 27.82 11.28
CA GLU A 397 10.68 29.18 10.82
C GLU A 397 9.61 29.72 9.84
N LYS A 398 8.65 28.90 9.42
CA LYS A 398 7.62 29.27 8.44
C LYS A 398 6.29 29.66 9.13
N PRO A 399 5.94 30.96 9.23
CA PRO A 399 4.75 31.41 9.95
C PRO A 399 3.43 30.81 9.41
N ALA A 400 3.36 30.50 8.12
CA ALA A 400 2.17 29.88 7.52
C ALA A 400 1.94 28.47 8.06
N LEU A 401 2.99 27.65 8.18
CA LEU A 401 2.91 26.30 8.70
C LEU A 401 2.64 26.24 10.21
N LEU A 402 3.10 27.25 10.97
CA LEU A 402 2.88 27.31 12.42
C LEU A 402 1.40 27.53 12.81
N LYS A 403 0.57 27.89 11.85
CA LYS A 403 -0.89 28.01 12.02
C LYS A 403 -1.60 26.66 11.86
N GLU A 404 -0.93 25.67 11.33
CA GLU A 404 -1.51 24.33 11.17
C GLU A 404 -1.54 23.61 12.52
N TYR A 405 -2.75 23.29 12.96
CA TYR A 405 -3.08 22.75 14.27
C TYR A 405 -2.25 21.52 14.69
N ALA A 406 -1.96 20.64 13.75
CA ALA A 406 -1.30 19.37 14.04
C ALA A 406 0.24 19.40 13.93
N LEU A 407 0.83 20.47 13.43
CA LEU A 407 2.26 20.49 13.09
C LEU A 407 3.16 20.44 14.32
N LEU A 408 2.89 21.24 15.34
CA LEU A 408 3.76 21.32 16.53
C LEU A 408 3.74 20.01 17.34
N PRO A 409 2.58 19.36 17.62
CA PRO A 409 2.54 18.05 18.23
C PRO A 409 3.32 16.99 17.44
N LYS A 410 3.20 17.00 16.11
CA LYS A 410 3.92 16.10 15.22
C LYS A 410 5.44 16.27 15.32
N ILE A 411 5.93 17.52 15.27
CA ILE A 411 7.37 17.84 15.41
C ILE A 411 7.88 17.37 16.78
N ARG A 412 7.12 17.62 17.86
CA ARG A 412 7.49 17.15 19.22
C ARG A 412 7.62 15.64 19.26
N ARG A 413 6.63 14.93 18.70
CA ARG A 413 6.67 13.47 18.63
C ARG A 413 7.91 12.99 17.89
N GLN A 414 8.22 13.58 16.73
CA GLN A 414 9.42 13.24 15.98
C GLN A 414 10.70 13.45 16.79
N PHE A 415 10.83 14.55 17.55
CA PHE A 415 12.01 14.76 18.40
C PHE A 415 12.12 13.72 19.54
N ARG A 416 10.99 13.26 20.09
CA ARG A 416 10.98 12.13 21.03
C ARG A 416 11.44 10.84 20.35
N GLN A 417 10.95 10.56 19.16
CA GLN A 417 11.38 9.41 18.37
C GLN A 417 12.88 9.46 18.07
N LEU A 418 13.42 10.63 17.65
CA LEU A 418 14.86 10.79 17.42
C LEU A 418 15.69 10.50 18.65
N ASN A 419 15.27 10.96 19.82
CA ASN A 419 15.97 10.67 21.09
C ASN A 419 15.98 9.17 21.41
N ALA A 420 14.85 8.48 21.23
CA ALA A 420 14.76 7.04 21.45
C ALA A 420 15.60 6.26 20.42
N MET A 421 15.63 6.70 19.17
CA MET A 421 16.47 6.10 18.13
C MET A 421 17.96 6.26 18.43
N LEU A 422 18.40 7.46 18.82
CA LEU A 422 19.77 7.69 19.25
C LEU A 422 20.16 6.82 20.44
N GLU A 423 19.27 6.66 21.43
CA GLU A 423 19.53 5.81 22.59
C GLU A 423 19.74 4.35 22.18
N ARG A 424 18.88 3.80 21.32
CA ARG A 424 19.06 2.45 20.77
C ARG A 424 20.35 2.30 20.00
N ALA A 425 20.71 3.31 19.18
CA ALA A 425 21.93 3.29 18.39
C ALA A 425 23.21 3.42 19.26
N GLU A 426 23.17 4.20 20.34
CA GLU A 426 24.25 4.29 21.33
C GLU A 426 24.46 2.94 22.05
N GLN A 427 23.39 2.23 22.40
CA GLN A 427 23.44 0.89 22.99
C GLN A 427 23.99 -0.15 21.99
N GLU A 428 23.53 -0.10 20.74
CA GLU A 428 24.03 -0.97 19.65
C GLU A 428 25.55 -0.76 19.46
N LEU A 429 25.98 0.49 19.37
CA LEU A 429 27.39 0.80 19.23
C LEU A 429 28.21 0.28 20.42
N ALA A 430 27.73 0.42 21.65
CA ALA A 430 28.39 -0.11 22.85
C ALA A 430 28.48 -1.65 22.81
N GLY A 431 27.45 -2.33 22.30
CA GLY A 431 27.47 -3.78 22.08
C GLY A 431 28.51 -4.21 21.04
N LEU A 432 28.67 -3.44 19.96
CA LEU A 432 29.69 -3.68 18.92
C LEU A 432 31.11 -3.40 19.45
N GLU A 433 31.32 -2.29 20.18
CA GLU A 433 32.62 -1.94 20.79
C GLU A 433 33.09 -2.98 21.83
N SER A 434 32.14 -3.56 22.57
CA SER A 434 32.45 -4.57 23.59
C SER A 434 32.54 -6.00 23.03
N GLY A 435 32.13 -6.22 21.75
CA GLY A 435 32.04 -7.55 21.17
C GLY A 435 30.82 -8.36 21.62
N ALA A 436 29.89 -7.75 22.35
CA ALA A 436 28.64 -8.37 22.77
C ALA A 436 27.65 -8.56 21.59
N LEU A 437 27.77 -7.73 20.56
CA LEU A 437 27.06 -7.86 19.30
C LEU A 437 28.04 -8.25 18.19
N LYS A 438 27.60 -9.14 17.31
CA LYS A 438 28.35 -9.52 16.12
C LYS A 438 28.27 -8.42 15.06
N PRO A 439 29.42 -8.04 14.45
CA PRO A 439 29.42 -7.10 13.34
C PRO A 439 28.75 -7.71 12.11
N ARG A 440 27.99 -6.89 11.39
CA ARG A 440 27.36 -7.23 10.11
C ARG A 440 27.93 -6.31 9.03
N PRO A 441 29.10 -6.60 8.46
CA PRO A 441 29.71 -5.73 7.46
C PRO A 441 28.86 -5.66 6.19
N VAL A 442 28.68 -4.45 5.66
CA VAL A 442 27.89 -4.19 4.47
C VAL A 442 28.81 -3.94 3.28
N PRO A 443 28.71 -4.73 2.18
CA PRO A 443 29.46 -4.47 0.97
C PRO A 443 29.16 -3.09 0.39
N ALA A 444 30.17 -2.44 -0.17
CA ALA A 444 30.04 -1.13 -0.79
C ALA A 444 30.72 -1.11 -2.19
N PRO A 445 30.26 -1.98 -3.13
CA PRO A 445 30.79 -1.95 -4.47
C PRO A 445 30.51 -0.58 -5.13
N PRO A 446 31.33 -0.16 -6.11
CA PRO A 446 31.17 1.13 -6.76
C PRO A 446 29.84 1.24 -7.50
N MET A 447 28.97 2.17 -7.12
CA MET A 447 27.65 2.41 -7.78
C MET A 447 27.82 3.25 -9.04
N ARG A 448 28.70 2.79 -9.94
CA ARG A 448 29.01 3.45 -11.22
C ARG A 448 29.28 2.40 -12.30
N ASN A 449 28.94 2.72 -13.55
CA ASN A 449 29.10 1.84 -14.69
C ASN A 449 28.45 0.46 -14.45
N LEU A 450 27.27 0.47 -13.80
CA LEU A 450 26.54 -0.77 -13.55
C LEU A 450 26.17 -1.45 -14.88
N THR A 451 26.18 -2.76 -14.87
CA THR A 451 25.79 -3.57 -16.04
C THR A 451 24.58 -4.44 -15.70
N ILE A 452 23.84 -4.82 -16.72
CA ILE A 452 22.69 -5.71 -16.61
C ILE A 452 23.08 -7.06 -17.19
N ARG A 453 22.97 -8.13 -16.41
CA ARG A 453 23.21 -9.51 -16.82
C ARG A 453 22.23 -10.43 -16.09
N ASP A 454 21.69 -11.41 -16.79
CA ASP A 454 20.85 -12.49 -16.22
C ASP A 454 19.76 -12.00 -15.26
N GLY A 455 19.13 -10.89 -15.62
CA GLY A 455 18.03 -10.31 -14.86
C GLY A 455 18.42 -9.56 -13.58
N ALA A 456 19.69 -9.21 -13.39
CA ALA A 456 20.20 -8.49 -12.22
C ALA A 456 21.12 -7.33 -12.62
N PHE A 457 21.30 -6.39 -11.71
CA PHE A 457 22.33 -5.35 -11.80
C PHE A 457 23.65 -5.84 -11.20
N TYR A 458 24.76 -5.42 -11.81
CA TYR A 458 26.11 -5.78 -11.39
C TYR A 458 27.01 -4.56 -11.29
N SER A 459 27.81 -4.51 -10.23
CA SER A 459 29.00 -3.66 -10.09
C SER A 459 30.25 -4.54 -10.28
N GLY A 460 30.87 -4.48 -11.45
CA GLY A 460 31.87 -5.48 -11.83
C GLY A 460 31.24 -6.87 -11.90
N ASP A 461 31.69 -7.78 -11.03
CA ASP A 461 31.13 -9.12 -10.92
C ASP A 461 30.22 -9.34 -9.70
N GLU A 462 30.02 -8.29 -8.90
CA GLU A 462 29.16 -8.35 -7.73
C GLU A 462 27.70 -8.03 -8.09
N GLU A 463 26.76 -8.89 -7.69
CA GLU A 463 25.33 -8.67 -7.78
C GLU A 463 24.91 -7.56 -6.80
N VAL A 464 24.12 -6.59 -7.29
CA VAL A 464 23.67 -5.48 -6.46
C VAL A 464 22.15 -5.29 -6.56
N LEU A 465 21.53 -5.02 -5.42
CA LEU A 465 20.16 -4.53 -5.34
C LEU A 465 20.21 -3.02 -5.13
N LEU A 466 19.35 -2.30 -5.84
CA LEU A 466 19.32 -0.85 -5.83
C LEU A 466 18.11 -0.37 -5.03
N ILE A 467 18.35 0.47 -4.03
CA ILE A 467 17.31 0.96 -3.15
C ILE A 467 17.58 2.40 -2.73
N GLY A 468 16.59 3.24 -2.85
CA GLY A 468 16.71 4.64 -2.49
C GLY A 468 15.44 5.44 -2.72
N PRO A 469 15.45 6.75 -2.47
CA PRO A 469 14.28 7.58 -2.64
C PRO A 469 14.23 8.26 -4.01
N LEU A 470 13.00 8.50 -4.47
CA LEU A 470 12.66 9.46 -5.52
C LEU A 470 12.34 10.82 -4.89
N GLY A 471 12.78 11.89 -5.52
CA GLY A 471 12.43 13.26 -5.13
C GLY A 471 12.65 14.24 -6.26
N TRP A 472 12.45 15.54 -6.00
CA TRP A 472 12.73 16.58 -7.00
C TRP A 472 14.18 17.07 -6.87
N TRP A 473 14.42 18.07 -6.04
CA TRP A 473 15.77 18.63 -5.83
C TRP A 473 16.34 18.26 -4.47
N GLU A 474 15.48 17.91 -3.53
CA GLU A 474 15.84 17.61 -2.15
C GLU A 474 16.84 16.44 -2.01
N PRO A 475 16.81 15.36 -2.83
CA PRO A 475 17.83 14.32 -2.75
C PRO A 475 19.25 14.85 -2.99
N PHE A 476 19.44 15.81 -3.89
CA PHE A 476 20.75 16.42 -4.14
C PHE A 476 21.27 17.26 -2.96
N ASP A 477 20.38 17.77 -2.11
CA ASP A 477 20.75 18.50 -0.90
C ASP A 477 21.08 17.58 0.28
N ASP A 478 20.85 16.26 0.16
CA ASP A 478 20.95 15.28 1.24
C ASP A 478 21.81 14.05 0.90
N LEU A 479 22.63 14.09 -0.15
CA LEU A 479 23.41 12.96 -0.66
C LEU A 479 24.20 12.20 0.42
N LYS A 480 24.82 12.94 1.35
CA LYS A 480 25.54 12.34 2.48
C LYS A 480 24.60 11.52 3.35
N SER A 481 23.47 12.08 3.71
CA SER A 481 22.48 11.41 4.56
C SER A 481 21.85 10.21 3.87
N LEU A 482 21.61 10.25 2.55
CA LEU A 482 21.15 9.11 1.77
C LEU A 482 22.12 7.94 1.87
N SER A 483 23.41 8.20 1.67
CA SER A 483 24.46 7.19 1.80
C SER A 483 24.59 6.64 3.22
N GLU A 484 24.55 7.52 4.24
CA GLU A 484 24.63 7.14 5.65
C GLU A 484 23.40 6.36 6.14
N LEU A 485 22.24 6.55 5.48
CA LEU A 485 21.04 5.73 5.67
C LEU A 485 21.16 4.31 5.08
N GLY A 486 22.18 4.05 4.28
CA GLY A 486 22.34 2.77 3.62
C GLY A 486 21.80 2.70 2.20
N PHE A 487 21.20 3.76 1.68
CA PHE A 487 20.78 3.82 0.29
C PHE A 487 21.99 3.83 -0.65
N ASN A 488 21.84 3.20 -1.80
CA ASN A 488 22.84 3.17 -2.87
C ASN A 488 22.31 3.73 -4.20
N LEU A 489 21.07 4.20 -4.19
CA LEU A 489 20.34 4.79 -5.31
C LEU A 489 19.65 6.06 -4.85
N PHE A 490 19.42 6.97 -5.77
CA PHE A 490 18.40 8.01 -5.67
C PHE A 490 17.91 8.38 -7.07
N SER A 491 16.74 9.01 -7.13
CA SER A 491 16.13 9.43 -8.37
C SER A 491 15.63 10.87 -8.27
N SER A 492 15.56 11.53 -9.43
CA SER A 492 15.02 12.89 -9.55
C SER A 492 14.48 13.10 -10.96
N THR A 493 13.71 14.16 -11.13
CA THR A 493 13.06 14.46 -12.40
C THR A 493 13.48 15.81 -12.96
N LEU A 494 13.53 15.88 -14.30
CA LEU A 494 13.59 17.15 -15.02
C LEU A 494 12.55 17.15 -16.14
N ILE A 495 11.62 18.08 -16.06
CA ILE A 495 10.43 18.17 -16.90
C ILE A 495 10.64 19.04 -18.13
N ALA A 496 9.79 18.87 -19.16
CA ALA A 496 9.86 19.62 -20.41
C ALA A 496 9.82 21.14 -20.22
N GLN A 497 9.01 21.64 -19.28
CA GLN A 497 8.93 23.09 -18.96
C GLN A 497 10.28 23.68 -18.50
N ALA A 498 11.13 22.85 -17.88
CA ALA A 498 12.46 23.29 -17.41
C ALA A 498 13.51 23.31 -18.51
N VAL A 499 13.36 22.48 -19.56
CA VAL A 499 14.35 22.34 -20.65
C VAL A 499 13.91 23.06 -21.91
N THR A 500 12.70 22.83 -22.39
CA THR A 500 12.14 23.41 -23.61
C THR A 500 10.76 24.02 -23.34
N PRO A 501 10.70 25.19 -22.68
CA PRO A 501 9.41 25.81 -22.33
C PRO A 501 8.60 26.29 -23.54
N ALA A 502 9.22 26.46 -24.70
CA ALA A 502 8.62 26.85 -25.97
C ALA A 502 9.47 26.32 -27.15
N PRO A 503 8.94 26.22 -28.38
CA PRO A 503 9.66 25.68 -29.54
C PRO A 503 10.99 26.37 -29.86
N ASP A 504 11.09 27.65 -29.58
CA ASP A 504 12.24 28.48 -29.82
C ASP A 504 13.09 28.80 -28.57
N LYS A 505 12.81 28.11 -27.45
CA LYS A 505 13.47 28.41 -26.17
C LYS A 505 14.00 27.15 -25.51
N VAL A 506 15.31 27.14 -25.25
CA VAL A 506 16.01 26.09 -24.53
C VAL A 506 16.64 26.64 -23.26
N ARG A 507 16.58 25.88 -22.18
CA ARG A 507 17.19 26.16 -20.88
C ARG A 507 18.01 24.98 -20.42
N LEU A 508 19.26 25.17 -20.04
CA LEU A 508 20.14 24.08 -19.63
C LEU A 508 20.58 24.17 -18.16
N ASP A 509 20.07 25.17 -17.42
CA ASP A 509 20.48 25.37 -16.01
C ASP A 509 20.13 24.16 -15.15
N GLY A 510 18.91 23.60 -15.33
CA GLY A 510 18.48 22.38 -14.65
C GLY A 510 19.37 21.18 -14.98
N ALA A 511 19.64 20.95 -16.27
CA ALA A 511 20.52 19.86 -16.73
C ALA A 511 21.93 19.99 -16.16
N ARG A 512 22.51 21.17 -16.18
CA ARG A 512 23.84 21.45 -15.61
C ARG A 512 23.87 21.29 -14.08
N ARG A 513 22.77 21.60 -13.40
CA ARG A 513 22.62 21.38 -11.97
C ARG A 513 22.62 19.88 -11.66
N ILE A 514 21.88 19.10 -12.41
CA ILE A 514 21.88 17.63 -12.29
C ILE A 514 23.27 17.08 -12.53
N ASP A 515 23.94 17.45 -13.62
CA ASP A 515 25.30 17.00 -13.94
C ASP A 515 26.30 17.30 -12.80
N ARG A 516 26.25 18.50 -12.21
CA ARG A 516 27.06 18.80 -11.02
C ARG A 516 26.67 17.94 -9.80
N GLY A 517 25.37 17.73 -9.59
CA GLY A 517 24.86 16.90 -8.51
C GLY A 517 25.29 15.43 -8.64
N LEU A 518 25.34 14.90 -9.86
CA LEU A 518 25.81 13.54 -10.12
C LEU A 518 27.32 13.39 -9.79
N ARG A 519 28.14 14.38 -10.15
CA ARG A 519 29.56 14.37 -9.73
C ARG A 519 29.73 14.41 -8.21
N GLU A 520 28.86 15.09 -7.50
CA GLU A 520 28.84 15.11 -6.04
C GLU A 520 28.35 13.74 -5.49
N ALA A 521 27.27 13.19 -6.05
CA ALA A 521 26.73 11.90 -5.66
C ALA A 521 27.73 10.74 -5.78
N ALA A 522 28.62 10.82 -6.78
CA ALA A 522 29.68 9.85 -6.96
C ALA A 522 30.63 9.74 -5.74
N LYS A 523 30.80 10.83 -4.97
CA LYS A 523 31.61 10.82 -3.73
C LYS A 523 30.95 10.02 -2.59
N TYR A 524 29.66 9.87 -2.65
CA TYR A 524 28.86 9.13 -1.67
C TYR A 524 28.44 7.75 -2.15
N ASN A 525 29.01 7.28 -3.26
CA ASN A 525 28.74 5.97 -3.86
C ASN A 525 27.25 5.73 -4.15
N LEU A 526 26.57 6.72 -4.72
CA LEU A 526 25.16 6.70 -5.07
C LEU A 526 24.97 6.56 -6.57
N ALA A 527 24.20 5.57 -7.00
CA ALA A 527 23.65 5.45 -8.35
C ALA A 527 22.49 6.45 -8.56
N PHE A 528 22.20 6.78 -9.81
CA PHE A 528 21.14 7.71 -10.16
C PHE A 528 20.27 7.17 -11.28
N ASP A 529 18.98 7.06 -11.04
CA ASP A 529 17.96 6.89 -12.06
C ASP A 529 17.33 8.24 -12.42
N PHE A 530 17.15 8.51 -13.70
CA PHE A 530 16.77 9.85 -14.14
C PHE A 530 15.43 9.84 -14.88
N LEU A 531 14.38 10.37 -14.24
CA LEU A 531 13.10 10.60 -14.86
C LEU A 531 13.16 11.83 -15.80
N ILE A 532 13.16 11.57 -17.10
CA ILE A 532 13.23 12.58 -18.15
C ILE A 532 11.88 12.85 -18.81
N SER A 533 10.83 12.76 -18.04
CA SER A 533 9.45 12.83 -18.53
C SER A 533 9.13 14.17 -19.20
N PRO A 534 8.54 14.15 -20.41
CA PRO A 534 8.18 15.37 -21.13
C PRO A 534 6.92 16.07 -20.61
N HIS A 535 6.50 15.80 -19.38
CA HIS A 535 5.34 16.40 -18.71
C HIS A 535 5.72 17.49 -17.70
N PRO A 536 4.80 18.37 -17.31
CA PRO A 536 3.56 18.68 -18.02
C PRO A 536 3.85 19.36 -19.35
N LEU A 537 2.89 19.27 -20.28
CA LEU A 537 2.99 19.92 -21.58
C LEU A 537 3.23 21.43 -21.41
N PRO A 538 4.38 21.97 -21.88
CA PRO A 538 4.74 23.37 -21.62
C PRO A 538 3.79 24.37 -22.28
N GLN A 539 3.49 25.44 -21.56
CA GLN A 539 2.53 26.45 -22.00
C GLN A 539 2.95 27.10 -23.34
N GLY A 540 4.22 27.41 -23.53
CA GLY A 540 4.71 28.02 -24.78
C GLY A 540 4.60 27.09 -26.01
N TRP A 541 4.57 25.78 -25.81
CA TRP A 541 4.24 24.83 -26.87
C TRP A 541 2.73 24.81 -27.16
N LYS A 542 1.86 24.81 -26.12
CA LYS A 542 0.40 24.88 -26.30
C LYS A 542 -0.05 26.12 -27.05
N GLU A 543 0.57 27.26 -26.78
CA GLU A 543 0.25 28.53 -27.43
C GLU A 543 0.59 28.54 -28.92
N LYS A 544 1.71 27.91 -29.32
CA LYS A 544 2.13 27.80 -30.72
C LYS A 544 1.49 26.61 -31.45
N HIS A 545 1.08 25.60 -30.72
CA HIS A 545 0.54 24.33 -31.23
C HIS A 545 -0.71 23.94 -30.43
N PRO A 546 -1.85 24.61 -30.58
CA PRO A 546 -3.06 24.37 -29.80
C PRO A 546 -3.65 22.96 -30.03
N GLU A 547 -3.34 22.32 -31.17
CA GLU A 547 -3.72 20.94 -31.45
C GLU A 547 -3.18 19.97 -30.41
N MET A 548 -2.05 20.25 -29.73
CA MET A 548 -1.45 19.38 -28.72
C MET A 548 -2.36 19.18 -27.48
N ALA A 549 -3.32 20.07 -27.27
CA ALA A 549 -4.30 19.96 -26.20
C ALA A 549 -5.51 19.07 -26.56
N GLN A 550 -5.63 18.69 -27.83
CA GLN A 550 -6.68 17.81 -28.31
C GLN A 550 -6.22 16.34 -28.14
N TYR A 551 -7.17 15.45 -27.90
CA TYR A 551 -6.92 14.02 -27.71
C TYR A 551 -5.77 13.76 -26.72
N PRO A 552 -5.92 14.16 -25.44
CA PRO A 552 -4.88 13.95 -24.44
C PRO A 552 -4.59 12.46 -24.25
N SER A 553 -3.33 12.09 -24.38
CA SER A 553 -2.85 10.70 -24.26
C SER A 553 -1.43 10.69 -23.71
N GLY A 554 -0.88 9.50 -23.45
CA GLY A 554 0.48 9.35 -23.00
C GLY A 554 0.68 9.65 -21.49
N GLY A 555 -0.28 9.33 -20.65
CA GLY A 555 -0.20 9.56 -19.21
C GLY A 555 -0.07 11.05 -18.89
N TRP A 556 0.89 11.39 -18.08
CA TRP A 556 1.14 12.77 -17.66
C TRP A 556 1.64 13.70 -18.80
N ILE A 557 2.05 13.16 -19.97
CA ILE A 557 2.39 14.01 -21.14
C ILE A 557 1.18 14.90 -21.46
N GLY A 558 -0.02 14.36 -21.40
CA GLY A 558 -1.25 15.11 -21.64
C GLY A 558 -1.45 15.55 -23.09
N SER A 559 -0.76 14.92 -24.02
CA SER A 559 -0.85 15.17 -25.47
C SER A 559 -0.59 13.90 -26.25
N SER A 560 -1.38 13.65 -27.28
CA SER A 560 -1.21 12.48 -28.14
C SER A 560 0.11 12.52 -28.92
N LEU A 561 0.79 11.38 -29.00
CA LEU A 561 1.99 11.22 -29.85
C LEU A 561 1.65 11.12 -31.34
N TYR A 562 0.39 11.17 -31.74
CA TYR A 562 0.02 11.40 -33.14
C TYR A 562 0.21 12.84 -33.60
N HIS A 563 0.30 13.81 -32.65
CA HIS A 563 0.65 15.18 -32.97
C HIS A 563 2.15 15.30 -33.26
N THR A 564 2.49 15.80 -34.47
CA THR A 564 3.89 16.06 -34.84
C THR A 564 4.58 17.03 -33.88
N ALA A 565 3.87 18.04 -33.40
CA ALA A 565 4.39 19.01 -32.43
C ALA A 565 4.80 18.35 -31.10
N THR A 566 4.02 17.36 -30.59
CA THR A 566 4.37 16.61 -29.38
C THR A 566 5.68 15.82 -29.57
N ARG A 567 5.81 15.14 -30.69
CA ARG A 567 7.04 14.39 -31.03
C ARG A 567 8.25 15.33 -31.17
N THR A 568 8.06 16.49 -31.83
CA THR A 568 9.10 17.50 -31.94
C THR A 568 9.52 18.08 -30.59
N MET A 569 8.58 18.31 -29.71
CA MET A 569 8.87 18.79 -28.33
C MET A 569 9.73 17.78 -27.56
N ILE A 570 9.38 16.50 -27.63
CA ILE A 570 10.12 15.43 -26.93
C ILE A 570 11.54 15.31 -27.52
N ASP A 571 11.67 15.31 -28.85
CA ASP A 571 12.98 15.26 -29.52
C ASP A 571 13.84 16.49 -29.14
N ALA A 572 13.26 17.68 -29.14
CA ALA A 572 13.95 18.90 -28.74
C ALA A 572 14.38 18.88 -27.26
N MET A 573 13.55 18.38 -26.35
CA MET A 573 13.90 18.23 -24.93
C MET A 573 15.12 17.32 -24.78
N TRP A 574 15.03 16.10 -25.28
CA TRP A 574 16.06 15.09 -25.08
C TRP A 574 17.35 15.38 -25.85
N LYS A 575 17.26 15.98 -27.06
CA LYS A 575 18.40 16.48 -27.80
C LYS A 575 19.28 17.44 -26.99
N ASN A 576 18.66 18.29 -26.19
CA ASN A 576 19.36 19.29 -25.41
C ASN A 576 19.75 18.80 -24.01
N LEU A 577 18.94 17.92 -23.39
CA LEU A 577 19.15 17.42 -22.04
C LEU A 577 20.21 16.30 -21.97
N LEU A 578 20.02 15.24 -22.76
CA LEU A 578 20.76 13.99 -22.61
C LEU A 578 22.27 14.12 -22.85
N PRO A 579 22.76 14.90 -23.85
CA PRO A 579 24.21 15.10 -24.01
C PRO A 579 24.93 15.74 -22.82
N VAL A 580 24.17 16.40 -21.91
CA VAL A 580 24.76 17.04 -20.73
C VAL A 580 25.03 16.03 -19.61
N VAL A 581 24.19 14.95 -19.50
CA VAL A 581 24.20 14.04 -18.37
C VAL A 581 24.66 12.61 -18.68
N ARG A 582 24.54 12.14 -19.93
CA ARG A 582 24.71 10.74 -20.32
C ARG A 582 26.08 10.12 -20.05
N ASP A 583 27.11 10.96 -19.92
CA ASP A 583 28.49 10.48 -19.72
C ASP A 583 28.86 10.37 -18.22
N ASN A 584 27.91 10.64 -17.32
CA ASN A 584 28.13 10.43 -15.89
C ASN A 584 28.10 8.92 -15.54
N PRO A 585 29.16 8.38 -14.94
CA PRO A 585 29.28 6.94 -14.71
C PRO A 585 28.29 6.37 -13.67
N ASN A 586 27.71 7.24 -12.83
CA ASN A 586 26.69 6.86 -11.84
C ASN A 586 25.24 7.06 -12.34
N LEU A 587 25.05 7.57 -13.57
CA LEU A 587 23.75 7.53 -14.24
C LEU A 587 23.50 6.10 -14.74
N ILE A 588 22.61 5.38 -14.08
CA ILE A 588 22.37 3.95 -14.36
C ILE A 588 21.22 3.73 -15.33
N ALA A 589 20.27 4.63 -15.40
CA ALA A 589 19.14 4.52 -16.31
C ALA A 589 18.45 5.86 -16.59
N LEU A 590 17.61 5.86 -17.63
CA LEU A 590 16.69 6.93 -17.98
C LEU A 590 15.26 6.38 -17.92
N ASP A 591 14.44 6.96 -17.05
CA ASP A 591 13.00 6.77 -17.04
C ASP A 591 12.37 7.74 -18.05
N LEU A 592 11.79 7.19 -19.10
CA LEU A 592 11.37 7.99 -20.27
C LEU A 592 10.11 8.81 -19.98
N VAL A 593 9.19 8.31 -19.19
CA VAL A 593 7.88 8.94 -18.94
C VAL A 593 7.33 8.53 -17.59
N ASN A 594 6.87 9.51 -16.82
CA ASN A 594 6.12 9.29 -15.59
C ASN A 594 4.75 8.69 -15.90
N GLU A 595 4.40 7.58 -15.24
CA GLU A 595 3.11 6.89 -15.29
C GLU A 595 2.56 6.80 -16.73
N TRP A 596 3.37 6.25 -17.61
CA TRP A 596 3.00 6.20 -19.02
C TRP A 596 1.75 5.36 -19.24
N SER A 597 0.83 5.91 -20.02
CA SER A 597 -0.39 5.24 -20.43
C SER A 597 -0.74 5.61 -21.87
N PHE A 598 -1.46 4.69 -22.55
CA PHE A 598 -1.99 4.93 -23.90
C PHE A 598 -3.51 5.02 -23.83
N SER A 599 -4.02 6.22 -23.62
CA SER A 599 -5.45 6.49 -23.39
C SER A 599 -6.24 6.80 -24.67
N ASP A 600 -5.59 6.88 -25.86
CA ASP A 600 -6.30 6.94 -27.13
C ASP A 600 -7.24 5.74 -27.29
N GLY A 601 -8.48 5.99 -27.69
CA GLY A 601 -9.50 4.96 -27.83
C GLY A 601 -10.17 4.50 -26.53
N VAL A 602 -9.86 5.14 -25.40
CA VAL A 602 -10.58 4.87 -24.13
C VAL A 602 -11.90 5.63 -24.08
N ARG A 603 -11.87 6.95 -24.15
CA ARG A 603 -13.03 7.84 -24.15
C ARG A 603 -13.29 8.48 -25.51
N GLU A 604 -12.26 8.78 -26.21
CA GLU A 604 -12.25 9.34 -27.56
C GLU A 604 -11.11 8.69 -28.36
N ILE A 605 -11.16 8.80 -29.68
CA ILE A 605 -10.17 8.21 -30.57
C ILE A 605 -9.60 9.29 -31.48
N HIS A 606 -8.28 9.40 -31.54
CA HIS A 606 -7.59 10.30 -32.45
C HIS A 606 -7.88 9.92 -33.90
N PRO A 607 -8.19 10.89 -34.79
CA PRO A 607 -8.52 10.59 -36.22
C PRO A 607 -7.50 9.74 -36.95
N VAL A 608 -6.20 9.96 -36.66
CA VAL A 608 -5.11 9.13 -37.25
C VAL A 608 -5.21 7.69 -36.76
N MET A 609 -5.45 7.47 -35.49
CA MET A 609 -5.62 6.13 -34.91
C MET A 609 -6.86 5.44 -35.50
N LEU A 610 -7.95 6.17 -35.64
CA LEU A 610 -9.18 5.63 -36.27
C LEU A 610 -8.94 5.19 -37.69
N ALA A 611 -8.22 6.00 -38.48
CA ALA A 611 -7.88 5.64 -39.89
C ALA A 611 -6.99 4.40 -39.92
N LYS A 612 -5.99 4.30 -39.07
CA LYS A 612 -5.13 3.11 -38.96
C LYS A 612 -5.93 1.87 -38.54
N PHE A 613 -6.83 2.00 -37.57
CA PHE A 613 -7.68 0.91 -37.14
C PHE A 613 -8.56 0.37 -38.26
N ARG A 614 -9.23 1.26 -39.00
CA ARG A 614 -10.06 0.89 -40.14
C ARG A 614 -9.24 0.18 -41.25
N ALA A 615 -8.03 0.68 -41.52
CA ALA A 615 -7.12 0.05 -42.47
C ALA A 615 -6.68 -1.36 -42.00
N ALA A 616 -6.29 -1.50 -40.72
CA ALA A 616 -5.90 -2.78 -40.14
C ALA A 616 -7.02 -3.81 -40.20
N MET A 617 -8.27 -3.39 -39.89
CA MET A 617 -9.43 -4.31 -39.98
C MET A 617 -9.74 -4.70 -41.40
N ARG A 618 -9.57 -3.79 -42.36
CA ARG A 618 -9.73 -4.10 -43.78
C ARG A 618 -8.69 -5.13 -44.25
N GLU A 619 -7.45 -4.97 -43.79
CA GLU A 619 -6.37 -5.93 -44.11
C GLU A 619 -6.64 -7.30 -43.44
N GLN A 620 -7.00 -7.32 -42.16
CA GLN A 620 -7.23 -8.54 -41.38
C GLN A 620 -8.38 -9.37 -41.93
N TYR A 621 -9.50 -8.75 -42.36
CA TYR A 621 -10.72 -9.43 -42.70
C TYR A 621 -11.02 -9.50 -44.21
N GLY A 622 -10.38 -8.64 -45.00
CA GLY A 622 -10.63 -8.52 -46.43
C GLY A 622 -12.04 -8.00 -46.80
N SER A 623 -13.08 -8.35 -46.04
CA SER A 623 -14.42 -7.86 -46.22
C SER A 623 -15.16 -7.57 -44.91
N ILE A 624 -16.04 -6.57 -44.91
CA ILE A 624 -16.86 -6.23 -43.74
C ILE A 624 -17.79 -7.37 -43.34
N ALA A 625 -18.24 -8.17 -44.27
CA ALA A 625 -19.07 -9.35 -44.01
C ALA A 625 -18.32 -10.42 -43.22
N ALA A 626 -17.03 -10.61 -43.45
CA ALA A 626 -16.18 -11.50 -42.66
C ALA A 626 -15.98 -10.95 -41.23
N ALA A 627 -15.70 -9.66 -41.10
CA ALA A 627 -15.60 -8.99 -39.82
C ALA A 627 -16.92 -9.07 -39.02
N ASN A 628 -18.05 -8.78 -39.64
CA ASN A 628 -19.36 -8.85 -38.98
C ASN A 628 -19.69 -10.23 -38.44
N ARG A 629 -19.31 -11.32 -39.10
CA ARG A 629 -19.49 -12.69 -38.60
C ARG A 629 -18.72 -12.92 -37.30
N ASN A 630 -17.48 -12.46 -37.21
CA ASN A 630 -16.65 -12.59 -36.02
C ASN A 630 -17.11 -11.66 -34.87
N TRP A 631 -17.54 -10.47 -35.22
CA TRP A 631 -17.98 -9.49 -34.23
C TRP A 631 -19.44 -9.68 -33.77
N GLY A 632 -20.25 -10.44 -34.54
CA GLY A 632 -21.70 -10.52 -34.29
C GLY A 632 -22.39 -9.19 -34.53
N THR A 633 -21.95 -8.42 -35.54
CA THR A 633 -22.45 -7.07 -35.84
C THR A 633 -23.00 -6.96 -37.28
N GLY A 634 -23.61 -5.83 -37.60
CA GLY A 634 -24.16 -5.52 -38.93
C GLY A 634 -23.56 -4.23 -39.49
N CYS A 635 -22.27 -4.00 -39.35
CA CYS A 635 -21.63 -2.81 -39.90
C CYS A 635 -21.69 -2.79 -41.44
N ARG A 636 -21.96 -1.63 -42.01
CA ARG A 636 -22.12 -1.45 -43.47
C ARG A 636 -20.79 -1.59 -44.22
N ASP A 637 -19.76 -0.97 -43.71
CA ASP A 637 -18.43 -0.93 -44.28
C ASP A 637 -17.39 -0.60 -43.19
N PHE A 638 -16.09 -0.70 -43.50
CA PHE A 638 -15.03 -0.37 -42.56
C PHE A 638 -14.93 1.13 -42.27
N ASP A 639 -15.37 1.99 -43.18
CA ASP A 639 -15.28 3.44 -42.98
C ASP A 639 -16.37 3.96 -42.02
N SER A 640 -17.46 3.22 -41.89
CA SER A 640 -18.54 3.52 -40.90
C SER A 640 -18.28 2.98 -39.49
N LEU A 641 -17.16 2.28 -39.23
CA LEU A 641 -16.87 1.75 -37.92
C LEU A 641 -16.76 2.86 -36.87
N ASP A 642 -17.52 2.74 -35.77
CA ASP A 642 -17.42 3.55 -34.56
C ASP A 642 -16.90 2.67 -33.39
N PRO A 643 -15.58 2.65 -33.17
CA PRO A 643 -15.01 1.78 -32.16
C PRO A 643 -15.52 2.10 -30.74
N MET A 644 -15.89 3.35 -30.47
CA MET A 644 -16.34 3.78 -29.14
C MET A 644 -17.70 3.17 -28.78
N LYS A 645 -18.54 2.92 -29.77
CA LYS A 645 -19.82 2.24 -29.59
C LYS A 645 -19.69 0.73 -29.69
N LEU A 646 -18.99 0.24 -30.71
CA LEU A 646 -18.91 -1.19 -31.01
C LEU A 646 -18.23 -2.01 -29.92
N LYS A 647 -17.18 -1.48 -29.29
CA LYS A 647 -16.50 -2.16 -28.17
C LYS A 647 -17.37 -2.37 -26.92
N GLN A 648 -18.48 -1.65 -26.80
CA GLN A 648 -19.42 -1.80 -25.70
C GLN A 648 -20.43 -2.93 -25.92
N VAL A 649 -20.71 -3.26 -27.16
CA VAL A 649 -21.80 -4.17 -27.54
C VAL A 649 -21.32 -5.47 -28.18
N SER A 650 -20.05 -5.54 -28.59
CA SER A 650 -19.46 -6.71 -29.21
C SER A 650 -18.14 -7.09 -28.55
N THR A 651 -18.09 -8.27 -27.96
CA THR A 651 -16.88 -8.81 -27.34
C THR A 651 -15.78 -9.10 -28.37
N GLY A 652 -16.14 -9.65 -29.53
CA GLY A 652 -15.18 -9.90 -30.62
C GLY A 652 -14.60 -8.61 -31.19
N PHE A 653 -15.43 -7.57 -31.34
CA PHE A 653 -14.95 -6.25 -31.75
C PHE A 653 -14.02 -5.64 -30.69
N ARG A 654 -14.40 -5.76 -29.41
CA ARG A 654 -13.56 -5.28 -28.28
C ARG A 654 -12.17 -5.93 -28.32
N TYR A 655 -12.11 -7.24 -28.52
CA TYR A 655 -10.83 -7.95 -28.64
C TYR A 655 -9.94 -7.38 -29.74
N ASP A 656 -10.47 -7.22 -30.95
CA ASP A 656 -9.72 -6.66 -32.08
C ASP A 656 -9.28 -5.22 -31.84
N PHE A 657 -10.18 -4.41 -31.25
CA PHE A 657 -9.90 -3.02 -31.00
C PHE A 657 -8.84 -2.84 -29.89
N GLU A 658 -8.96 -3.57 -28.79
CA GLU A 658 -7.96 -3.49 -27.69
C GLU A 658 -6.61 -4.08 -28.12
N SER A 659 -6.61 -5.15 -28.93
CA SER A 659 -5.39 -5.71 -29.52
C SER A 659 -4.71 -4.71 -30.47
N PHE A 660 -5.49 -4.01 -31.27
CA PHE A 660 -4.97 -2.94 -32.16
C PHE A 660 -4.43 -1.77 -31.32
N ARG A 661 -5.20 -1.31 -30.33
CA ARG A 661 -4.84 -0.21 -29.45
C ARG A 661 -3.53 -0.50 -28.71
N ASN A 662 -3.36 -1.74 -28.26
CA ASN A 662 -2.12 -2.18 -27.62
C ASN A 662 -0.91 -2.07 -28.58
N ARG A 663 -1.04 -2.51 -29.83
CA ARG A 663 0.05 -2.38 -30.84
C ARG A 663 0.43 -0.92 -31.07
N GLU A 664 -0.55 -0.02 -31.18
CA GLU A 664 -0.30 1.42 -31.35
C GLU A 664 0.40 2.03 -30.13
N GLY A 665 0.03 1.59 -28.91
CA GLY A 665 0.72 1.99 -27.67
C GLY A 665 2.19 1.55 -27.67
N LEU A 666 2.48 0.34 -28.10
CA LEU A 666 3.86 -0.17 -28.23
C LEU A 666 4.66 0.60 -29.28
N GLU A 667 4.06 0.98 -30.40
CA GLU A 667 4.71 1.84 -31.41
C GLU A 667 5.06 3.23 -30.84
N ASN A 668 4.18 3.79 -30.00
CA ASN A 668 4.48 5.04 -29.33
C ASN A 668 5.64 4.88 -28.32
N LEU A 669 5.70 3.76 -27.61
CA LEU A 669 6.80 3.46 -26.70
C LEU A 669 8.12 3.25 -27.47
N ARG A 670 8.10 2.59 -28.63
CA ARG A 670 9.27 2.46 -29.51
C ARG A 670 9.76 3.83 -29.97
N PHE A 671 8.87 4.74 -30.34
CA PHE A 671 9.24 6.12 -30.69
C PHE A 671 9.98 6.81 -29.52
N LEU A 672 9.48 6.69 -28.29
CA LEU A 672 10.15 7.27 -27.10
C LEU A 672 11.54 6.67 -26.91
N ARG A 673 11.65 5.34 -26.88
CA ARG A 673 12.93 4.64 -26.82
C ARG A 673 13.89 5.09 -27.89
N ASP A 674 13.48 5.06 -29.15
CA ASP A 674 14.35 5.35 -30.30
C ASP A 674 14.80 6.82 -30.30
N THR A 675 13.93 7.73 -29.82
CA THR A 675 14.28 9.14 -29.68
C THR A 675 15.34 9.34 -28.59
N ALA A 676 15.19 8.69 -27.43
CA ALA A 676 16.19 8.77 -26.35
C ALA A 676 17.53 8.14 -26.79
N ARG A 677 17.50 7.00 -27.48
CA ARG A 677 18.69 6.31 -28.00
C ARG A 677 19.53 7.17 -28.99
N LYS A 678 18.92 8.08 -29.72
CA LYS A 678 19.68 9.03 -30.57
C LYS A 678 20.69 9.84 -29.76
N TYR A 679 20.34 10.20 -28.52
CA TYR A 679 21.09 11.16 -27.73
C TYR A 679 21.82 10.54 -26.54
N ALA A 680 21.40 9.33 -26.14
CA ALA A 680 22.04 8.54 -25.07
C ALA A 680 22.06 7.04 -25.47
N PRO A 681 22.90 6.63 -26.45
CA PRO A 681 22.84 5.29 -27.04
C PRO A 681 23.25 4.16 -26.09
N GLY A 682 24.05 4.46 -25.08
CA GLY A 682 24.61 3.46 -24.13
C GLY A 682 23.89 3.40 -22.80
N THR A 683 23.03 4.35 -22.47
CA THR A 683 22.34 4.40 -21.18
C THR A 683 21.14 3.46 -21.18
N PRO A 684 20.96 2.59 -20.17
CA PRO A 684 19.75 1.78 -20.04
C PRO A 684 18.47 2.63 -19.99
N LEU A 685 17.40 2.12 -20.54
CA LEU A 685 16.11 2.82 -20.64
C LEU A 685 15.01 1.97 -20.00
N HIS A 686 14.13 2.61 -19.26
CA HIS A 686 12.87 2.03 -18.83
C HIS A 686 11.71 3.03 -18.89
N VAL A 687 10.53 2.58 -18.50
CA VAL A 687 9.33 3.41 -18.41
C VAL A 687 8.63 3.08 -17.10
N LYS A 688 8.41 4.07 -16.30
CA LYS A 688 7.51 3.97 -15.16
C LYS A 688 6.07 3.83 -15.66
N SER A 689 5.38 2.80 -15.26
CA SER A 689 3.97 2.65 -15.56
C SER A 689 3.20 2.20 -14.33
N ILE A 690 1.97 2.67 -14.24
CA ILE A 690 1.10 2.37 -13.09
C ILE A 690 0.85 0.85 -13.04
N ALA A 691 1.38 0.20 -12.00
CA ALA A 691 1.29 -1.24 -11.83
C ALA A 691 -0.07 -1.70 -11.27
N VAL A 692 -0.58 -0.96 -10.31
CA VAL A 692 -1.83 -1.27 -9.59
C VAL A 692 -3.02 -1.50 -10.52
N THR A 693 -2.92 -0.99 -11.74
CA THR A 693 -4.02 -0.99 -12.70
C THR A 693 -3.97 -2.11 -13.71
N ASP A 694 -2.88 -2.86 -13.75
CA ASP A 694 -2.58 -3.71 -14.90
C ASP A 694 -3.37 -5.00 -14.96
N LEU A 695 -3.68 -5.53 -13.82
CA LEU A 695 -4.44 -6.76 -13.70
C LEU A 695 -5.86 -6.48 -13.17
N ASP A 696 -6.27 -5.20 -13.15
CA ASP A 696 -7.64 -4.78 -12.88
C ASP A 696 -8.33 -4.38 -14.19
N PRO A 697 -9.43 -5.05 -14.59
CA PRO A 697 -10.13 -4.75 -15.86
C PRO A 697 -10.64 -3.33 -15.95
N GLY A 698 -11.01 -2.72 -14.82
CA GLY A 698 -11.49 -1.33 -14.78
C GLY A 698 -10.40 -0.32 -15.10
N GLN A 699 -9.15 -0.66 -14.90
CA GLN A 699 -8.01 0.24 -15.03
C GLN A 699 -7.00 -0.22 -16.11
N TYR A 700 -6.89 -1.52 -16.38
CA TYR A 700 -6.03 -2.07 -17.39
C TYR A 700 -6.33 -1.52 -18.81
N LEU A 701 -7.60 -1.46 -19.17
CA LEU A 701 -8.00 -0.96 -20.49
C LEU A 701 -7.62 0.51 -20.74
N PRO A 702 -7.68 1.42 -19.75
CA PRO A 702 -7.15 2.78 -19.90
C PRO A 702 -5.65 2.85 -20.12
N VAL A 703 -4.86 2.00 -19.48
CA VAL A 703 -3.39 1.99 -19.64
C VAL A 703 -2.96 1.49 -21.01
N GLY A 704 -3.64 0.50 -21.57
CA GLY A 704 -3.59 0.17 -22.98
C GLY A 704 -2.30 -0.39 -23.52
N VAL A 705 -1.46 -1.04 -22.72
CA VAL A 705 -0.23 -1.67 -23.19
C VAL A 705 0.00 -3.00 -22.52
N GLN A 706 0.18 -4.02 -23.33
CA GLN A 706 0.57 -5.34 -22.82
C GLN A 706 1.97 -5.30 -22.24
N ARG A 707 2.09 -5.69 -21.02
CA ARG A 707 3.33 -5.60 -20.27
C ARG A 707 4.39 -6.57 -20.71
N GLU A 708 4.00 -7.73 -21.19
CA GLU A 708 4.93 -8.68 -21.79
C GLU A 708 5.76 -8.03 -22.90
N GLU A 709 5.10 -7.43 -23.87
CA GLU A 709 5.75 -6.80 -25.01
C GLU A 709 6.47 -5.49 -24.65
N ARG A 710 5.94 -4.76 -23.65
CA ARG A 710 6.60 -3.55 -23.14
C ARG A 710 7.99 -3.86 -22.57
N GLY A 711 8.10 -4.91 -21.77
CA GLY A 711 9.36 -5.34 -21.19
C GLY A 711 10.41 -5.73 -22.26
N GLU A 712 9.99 -6.07 -23.50
CA GLU A 712 10.90 -6.32 -24.59
C GLU A 712 11.49 -5.03 -25.19
N ILE A 713 10.72 -3.93 -25.17
CA ILE A 713 11.13 -2.64 -25.74
C ILE A 713 12.17 -1.94 -24.88
N THR A 714 12.02 -2.01 -23.58
CA THR A 714 12.89 -1.37 -22.58
C THR A 714 14.04 -2.29 -22.14
N ASP A 715 15.06 -1.76 -21.50
CA ASP A 715 16.19 -2.56 -20.99
C ASP A 715 15.87 -3.29 -19.69
N PHE A 716 14.89 -2.79 -18.93
CA PHE A 716 14.29 -3.46 -17.79
C PHE A 716 12.83 -3.02 -17.59
N ALA A 717 12.08 -3.76 -16.79
CA ALA A 717 10.68 -3.49 -16.53
C ALA A 717 10.55 -2.50 -15.38
N GLY A 718 10.10 -1.28 -15.65
CA GLY A 718 9.76 -0.25 -14.66
C GLY A 718 8.27 -0.27 -14.32
N SER A 719 7.95 0.00 -13.08
CA SER A 719 6.59 -0.04 -12.53
C SER A 719 6.42 1.04 -11.46
N ASP A 720 5.19 1.30 -11.10
CA ASP A 720 4.77 2.18 -10.02
C ASP A 720 3.83 1.40 -9.10
N CYS A 721 4.15 1.32 -7.81
CA CYS A 721 3.38 0.58 -6.80
C CYS A 721 3.10 -0.89 -7.15
N ALA A 722 4.12 -1.62 -7.62
CA ALA A 722 3.97 -3.03 -7.96
C ALA A 722 3.71 -3.90 -6.73
N GLY A 723 2.63 -4.69 -6.77
CA GLY A 723 2.41 -5.78 -5.84
C GLY A 723 3.21 -7.03 -6.20
N ILE A 724 3.25 -8.01 -5.31
CA ILE A 724 4.03 -9.25 -5.50
C ILE A 724 3.62 -10.02 -6.76
N MET A 725 2.34 -9.97 -7.13
CA MET A 725 1.85 -10.63 -8.34
C MET A 725 2.41 -9.98 -9.61
N GLU A 726 2.44 -8.66 -9.66
CA GLU A 726 3.01 -7.89 -10.76
C GLU A 726 4.52 -8.13 -10.88
N LEU A 727 5.22 -8.20 -9.76
CA LEU A 727 6.66 -8.49 -9.74
C LEU A 727 6.97 -9.90 -10.27
N ASP A 728 6.25 -10.92 -9.80
CA ASP A 728 6.36 -12.29 -10.33
C ASP A 728 5.99 -12.36 -11.81
N PHE A 729 4.99 -11.57 -12.23
CA PHE A 729 4.60 -11.46 -13.65
C PHE A 729 5.73 -10.91 -14.50
N TYR A 730 6.30 -9.75 -14.13
CA TYR A 730 7.40 -9.17 -14.89
C TYR A 730 8.62 -10.07 -14.92
N ARG A 731 8.99 -10.66 -13.80
CA ARG A 731 10.10 -11.59 -13.72
C ARG A 731 9.90 -12.80 -14.63
N SER A 732 8.65 -13.23 -14.81
CA SER A 732 8.29 -14.32 -15.72
C SER A 732 8.31 -13.93 -17.18
N MET A 733 7.90 -12.69 -17.50
CA MET A 733 7.79 -12.23 -18.88
C MET A 733 9.14 -11.88 -19.50
N VAL A 734 10.05 -11.31 -18.70
CA VAL A 734 11.37 -10.82 -19.16
C VAL A 734 12.51 -11.34 -18.27
N PRO A 735 12.70 -12.66 -18.16
CA PRO A 735 13.59 -13.28 -17.16
C PRO A 735 15.04 -12.83 -17.24
N GLY A 736 15.51 -12.35 -18.37
CA GLY A 736 16.87 -11.82 -18.58
C GLY A 736 17.05 -10.35 -18.23
N LYS A 737 15.99 -9.67 -17.76
CA LYS A 737 16.01 -8.24 -17.44
C LYS A 737 15.65 -7.99 -15.98
N PRO A 738 16.23 -6.98 -15.30
CA PRO A 738 15.80 -6.55 -13.98
C PRO A 738 14.33 -6.11 -13.97
N VAL A 739 13.74 -6.16 -12.79
CA VAL A 739 12.41 -5.59 -12.51
C VAL A 739 12.60 -4.46 -11.51
N ALA A 740 11.89 -3.36 -11.69
CA ALA A 740 12.00 -2.17 -10.86
C ALA A 740 10.60 -1.65 -10.46
N ASP A 741 10.50 -1.19 -9.22
CA ASP A 741 9.44 -0.27 -8.78
C ASP A 741 10.08 1.11 -8.62
N THR A 742 9.74 2.03 -9.50
CA THR A 742 10.37 3.35 -9.57
C THR A 742 9.51 4.46 -8.97
N GLU A 743 8.44 4.10 -8.25
CA GLU A 743 7.63 5.01 -7.44
C GLU A 743 6.79 4.27 -6.39
N PHE A 744 7.42 3.64 -5.42
CA PHE A 744 6.67 3.02 -4.33
C PHE A 744 6.22 4.06 -3.30
N HIS A 745 4.91 4.13 -3.05
CA HIS A 745 4.31 5.12 -2.15
C HIS A 745 4.34 4.69 -0.69
N VAL A 746 4.66 5.63 0.19
CA VAL A 746 4.57 5.48 1.65
C VAL A 746 3.71 6.60 2.23
N SER A 747 3.06 6.33 3.35
CA SER A 747 2.24 7.32 4.06
C SER A 747 2.76 7.58 5.47
N VAL A 748 2.21 8.59 6.13
CA VAL A 748 2.51 8.87 7.56
C VAL A 748 2.09 7.74 8.50
N ASN A 749 1.24 6.83 8.03
CA ASN A 749 0.78 5.68 8.80
C ASN A 749 1.64 4.43 8.59
N THR A 750 2.55 4.44 7.59
CA THR A 750 3.45 3.31 7.33
C THR A 750 4.37 3.08 8.52
N THR A 751 4.23 1.94 9.15
CA THR A 751 5.00 1.55 10.34
C THR A 751 6.40 1.05 9.97
N PRO A 752 7.36 1.01 10.92
CA PRO A 752 8.67 0.40 10.70
C PRO A 752 8.60 -1.06 10.24
N HIS A 753 7.65 -1.82 10.76
CA HIS A 753 7.45 -3.21 10.41
C HIS A 753 6.94 -3.37 8.96
N GLU A 754 5.92 -2.62 8.58
CA GLU A 754 5.39 -2.62 7.20
C GLU A 754 6.45 -2.19 6.20
N MET A 755 7.21 -1.13 6.50
CA MET A 755 8.30 -0.66 5.64
C MET A 755 9.33 -1.75 5.34
N ALA A 756 9.75 -2.49 6.36
CA ALA A 756 10.68 -3.59 6.19
C ALA A 756 10.05 -4.78 5.46
N ALA A 757 8.80 -5.14 5.82
CA ALA A 757 8.09 -6.25 5.21
C ALA A 757 7.87 -6.05 3.71
N ASP A 758 7.44 -4.85 3.30
CA ASP A 758 7.21 -4.52 1.90
C ASP A 758 8.52 -4.54 1.09
N ALA A 759 9.61 -3.98 1.63
CA ALA A 759 10.92 -4.01 0.96
C ALA A 759 11.42 -5.45 0.74
N TRP A 760 11.35 -6.29 1.76
CA TRP A 760 11.76 -7.68 1.65
C TRP A 760 10.87 -8.48 0.69
N SER A 761 9.55 -8.34 0.82
CA SER A 761 8.60 -9.06 -0.02
C SER A 761 8.84 -8.75 -1.51
N ALA A 762 8.99 -7.48 -1.85
CA ALA A 762 9.22 -7.08 -3.22
C ALA A 762 10.53 -7.61 -3.80
N MET A 763 11.62 -7.48 -3.06
CA MET A 763 12.93 -7.97 -3.53
C MET A 763 12.93 -9.50 -3.69
N LEU A 764 12.28 -10.25 -2.81
CA LEU A 764 12.17 -11.70 -2.93
C LEU A 764 11.26 -12.14 -4.09
N HIS A 765 10.30 -11.30 -4.51
CA HIS A 765 9.44 -11.52 -5.68
C HIS A 765 10.02 -10.96 -6.99
N GLY A 766 11.31 -10.67 -7.04
CA GLY A 766 12.02 -10.42 -8.30
C GLY A 766 12.41 -8.98 -8.55
N GLU A 767 12.10 -8.07 -7.67
CA GLU A 767 12.49 -6.68 -7.80
C GLU A 767 14.01 -6.52 -7.56
N SER A 768 14.66 -5.72 -8.41
CA SER A 768 16.10 -5.47 -8.34
C SER A 768 16.43 -4.00 -8.07
N LEU A 769 15.45 -3.11 -8.24
CA LEU A 769 15.54 -1.67 -8.02
C LEU A 769 14.24 -1.16 -7.43
N ARG A 770 14.32 -0.43 -6.31
CA ARG A 770 13.15 0.22 -5.69
C ARG A 770 13.42 1.67 -5.33
N GLU A 771 12.50 2.53 -5.75
CA GLU A 771 12.47 3.95 -5.44
C GLU A 771 11.25 4.30 -4.62
N TYR A 772 11.49 4.95 -3.49
CA TYR A 772 10.42 5.35 -2.58
C TYR A 772 10.00 6.80 -2.84
N TYR A 773 8.75 7.02 -3.14
CA TYR A 773 8.14 8.35 -3.23
C TYR A 773 7.65 8.80 -1.84
N ALA A 774 8.09 9.97 -1.29
CA ALA A 774 9.05 10.84 -1.89
C ALA A 774 10.04 11.37 -0.85
N TRP A 775 11.25 11.66 -1.28
CA TRP A 775 12.22 12.39 -0.44
C TRP A 775 11.94 13.88 -0.49
N THR A 776 11.08 14.34 0.40
CA THR A 776 10.71 15.74 0.49
C THR A 776 10.38 16.15 1.91
N GLY A 777 10.83 17.35 2.28
CA GLY A 777 10.46 17.98 3.55
C GLY A 777 9.21 18.86 3.47
N ARG A 778 8.53 18.88 2.33
CA ARG A 778 7.31 19.67 2.16
C ARG A 778 6.17 19.10 3.00
N TYR A 779 5.36 19.99 3.51
CA TYR A 779 4.17 19.63 4.29
C TYR A 779 2.93 19.88 3.45
N SER A 780 2.26 18.83 2.99
CA SER A 780 0.98 18.89 2.30
C SER A 780 0.16 17.63 2.60
N ALA A 781 -1.15 17.70 2.45
CA ALA A 781 -2.02 16.54 2.67
C ALA A 781 -1.67 15.38 1.73
N GLU A 782 -1.44 15.67 0.45
CA GLU A 782 -1.04 14.69 -0.56
C GLU A 782 0.27 13.97 -0.16
N LEU A 783 1.31 14.72 0.19
CA LEU A 783 2.60 14.14 0.58
C LEU A 783 2.56 13.41 1.93
N MET A 784 1.60 13.73 2.80
CA MET A 784 1.37 12.96 4.02
C MET A 784 0.70 11.62 3.72
N ALA A 785 -0.18 11.58 2.74
CA ALA A 785 -0.88 10.38 2.32
C ALA A 785 -0.01 9.44 1.49
N ALA A 786 0.78 9.98 0.57
CA ALA A 786 1.45 9.17 -0.46
C ALA A 786 2.93 9.50 -0.71
N GLY A 787 3.59 10.25 0.18
CA GLY A 787 5.00 10.64 -0.04
C GLY A 787 5.69 11.15 1.22
N ALA A 788 5.64 10.39 2.30
CA ALA A 788 5.91 10.87 3.66
C ALA A 788 7.28 10.51 4.25
N LEU A 789 8.28 10.07 3.48
CA LEU A 789 9.55 9.54 4.02
C LEU A 789 10.15 10.41 5.13
N LEU A 790 10.30 11.71 4.91
CA LEU A 790 10.89 12.64 5.89
C LEU A 790 9.94 13.02 7.04
N HIS A 791 8.75 12.40 7.09
CA HIS A 791 7.75 12.63 8.13
C HIS A 791 7.55 11.43 9.07
N ILE A 792 8.20 10.30 8.80
CA ILE A 792 8.10 9.04 9.54
C ILE A 792 9.49 8.53 9.97
N PRO A 793 10.18 9.19 10.93
CA PRO A 793 11.57 8.92 11.24
C PRO A 793 11.87 7.46 11.57
N GLU A 794 11.04 6.79 12.38
CA GLU A 794 11.28 5.38 12.76
C GLU A 794 11.13 4.43 11.57
N SER A 795 10.16 4.68 10.69
CA SER A 795 9.99 3.88 9.47
C SER A 795 11.10 4.15 8.45
N LEU A 796 11.61 5.39 8.39
CA LEU A 796 12.77 5.73 7.58
C LEU A 796 14.06 5.05 8.11
N GLU A 797 14.25 4.97 9.44
CA GLU A 797 15.35 4.19 10.03
C GLU A 797 15.23 2.72 9.67
N ALA A 798 14.03 2.14 9.81
CA ALA A 798 13.78 0.74 9.46
C ALA A 798 14.07 0.46 7.97
N LEU A 799 13.67 1.37 7.08
CA LEU A 799 13.99 1.28 5.66
C LEU A 799 15.50 1.33 5.41
N GLY A 800 16.21 2.27 6.06
CA GLY A 800 17.67 2.37 5.94
C GLY A 800 18.37 1.09 6.40
N ARG A 801 17.97 0.54 7.54
CA ARG A 801 18.50 -0.73 8.05
C ARG A 801 18.18 -1.90 7.12
N THR A 802 16.97 -1.93 6.55
CA THR A 802 16.58 -2.93 5.54
C THR A 802 17.40 -2.78 4.26
N ALA A 803 17.70 -1.56 3.82
CA ALA A 803 18.57 -1.31 2.68
C ALA A 803 19.99 -1.85 2.90
N LEU A 804 20.56 -1.71 4.12
CA LEU A 804 21.83 -2.31 4.48
C LEU A 804 21.77 -3.84 4.43
N ASP A 805 20.71 -4.45 4.96
CA ASP A 805 20.53 -5.90 4.93
C ASP A 805 20.34 -6.42 3.49
N LEU A 806 19.55 -5.74 2.65
CA LEU A 806 19.37 -6.08 1.24
C LEU A 806 20.68 -5.98 0.44
N ARG A 807 21.51 -4.96 0.71
CA ARG A 807 22.83 -4.85 0.09
C ARG A 807 23.77 -5.99 0.52
N ARG A 808 23.71 -6.37 1.80
CA ARG A 808 24.50 -7.47 2.35
C ARG A 808 24.09 -8.82 1.81
N LEU A 809 22.81 -9.03 1.59
CA LEU A 809 22.21 -10.29 1.15
C LEU A 809 21.78 -10.27 -0.33
N ALA A 810 22.33 -9.34 -1.13
CA ALA A 810 21.95 -9.22 -2.54
C ALA A 810 22.13 -10.53 -3.31
N PRO A 811 23.24 -11.28 -3.15
CA PRO A 811 23.43 -12.53 -3.87
C PRO A 811 22.43 -13.62 -3.48
N GLU A 812 22.01 -13.68 -2.19
CA GLU A 812 20.99 -14.63 -1.70
C GLU A 812 19.62 -14.29 -2.27
N VAL A 813 19.26 -13.01 -2.26
CA VAL A 813 17.99 -12.53 -2.84
C VAL A 813 17.95 -12.82 -4.33
N VAL A 814 19.01 -12.52 -5.08
CA VAL A 814 19.09 -12.81 -6.52
C VAL A 814 18.98 -14.33 -6.80
N ALA A 815 19.51 -15.17 -5.90
CA ALA A 815 19.33 -16.62 -6.02
C ALA A 815 17.84 -17.04 -5.97
N PHE A 816 17.05 -16.46 -5.06
CA PHE A 816 15.59 -16.69 -5.04
C PHE A 816 14.91 -16.14 -6.29
N GLN A 817 15.25 -14.95 -6.73
CA GLN A 817 14.67 -14.33 -7.93
C GLN A 817 14.86 -15.18 -9.18
N ARG A 818 16.00 -15.85 -9.34
CA ARG A 818 16.30 -16.76 -10.46
C ARG A 818 15.44 -18.02 -10.44
N ARG A 819 14.83 -18.35 -9.30
CA ARG A 819 13.93 -19.51 -9.20
C ARG A 819 12.55 -19.23 -9.83
N ILE A 820 12.13 -17.98 -9.92
CA ILE A 820 10.80 -17.63 -10.46
C ILE A 820 10.67 -18.04 -11.93
N PRO A 821 11.55 -17.62 -12.87
CA PRO A 821 11.45 -18.08 -14.26
C PRO A 821 11.63 -19.59 -14.44
N ASP A 822 12.25 -20.25 -13.49
CA ASP A 822 12.52 -21.69 -13.48
C ASP A 822 11.45 -22.52 -12.76
N ALA A 823 10.35 -21.90 -12.32
CA ALA A 823 9.28 -22.57 -11.60
C ALA A 823 8.62 -23.71 -12.42
N GLU A 824 8.30 -24.80 -11.72
CA GLU A 824 7.58 -25.94 -12.30
C GLU A 824 6.07 -25.70 -12.41
N VAL A 825 5.55 -24.67 -11.74
CA VAL A 825 4.15 -24.25 -11.76
C VAL A 825 4.02 -22.88 -12.42
N ALA A 826 3.07 -22.77 -13.35
CA ALA A 826 2.77 -21.51 -14.01
C ALA A 826 1.28 -21.18 -13.98
N LEU A 827 0.97 -19.88 -13.92
CA LEU A 827 -0.35 -19.31 -14.19
C LEU A 827 -0.45 -18.84 -15.64
N LEU A 828 -1.49 -19.25 -16.35
CA LEU A 828 -1.72 -18.78 -17.70
C LEU A 828 -2.16 -17.31 -17.69
N TYR A 829 -1.40 -16.46 -18.35
CA TYR A 829 -1.78 -15.09 -18.66
C TYR A 829 -2.36 -15.01 -20.08
N SER A 830 -3.63 -14.60 -20.18
CA SER A 830 -4.36 -14.52 -21.43
C SER A 830 -4.82 -13.08 -21.72
N PRO A 831 -4.17 -12.37 -22.65
CA PRO A 831 -4.66 -11.07 -23.11
C PRO A 831 -6.08 -11.12 -23.68
N ALA A 832 -6.42 -12.19 -24.39
CA ALA A 832 -7.78 -12.39 -24.92
C ALA A 832 -8.83 -12.40 -23.80
N SER A 833 -8.57 -13.12 -22.70
CA SER A 833 -9.45 -13.12 -21.53
C SER A 833 -9.41 -11.80 -20.77
N MET A 834 -8.25 -11.13 -20.66
CA MET A 834 -8.14 -9.79 -20.05
C MET A 834 -9.07 -8.78 -20.72
N TYR A 835 -9.17 -8.80 -22.04
CA TYR A 835 -10.02 -7.86 -22.77
C TYR A 835 -11.50 -8.22 -22.74
N THR A 836 -11.84 -9.49 -22.54
CA THR A 836 -13.17 -10.00 -22.86
C THR A 836 -13.90 -10.74 -21.74
N VAL A 837 -13.22 -11.10 -20.65
CA VAL A 837 -13.78 -11.82 -19.48
C VAL A 837 -13.59 -10.97 -18.24
N PRO A 838 -14.63 -10.26 -17.76
CA PRO A 838 -14.51 -9.30 -16.65
C PRO A 838 -13.99 -9.91 -15.34
N GLU A 839 -14.31 -11.17 -15.06
CA GLU A 839 -13.94 -11.85 -13.81
C GLU A 839 -12.52 -12.44 -13.84
N TYR A 840 -11.88 -12.49 -15.01
CA TYR A 840 -10.59 -13.16 -15.18
C TYR A 840 -9.48 -12.54 -14.32
N PRO A 841 -9.30 -11.21 -14.24
CA PRO A 841 -8.24 -10.62 -13.42
C PRO A 841 -8.37 -10.91 -11.93
N ALA A 842 -9.59 -10.89 -11.38
CA ALA A 842 -9.83 -11.23 -9.98
C ALA A 842 -9.50 -12.71 -9.70
N ARG A 843 -9.91 -13.62 -10.60
CA ARG A 843 -9.57 -15.05 -10.51
C ARG A 843 -8.08 -15.30 -10.64
N LEU A 844 -7.38 -14.54 -11.49
CA LEU A 844 -5.94 -14.63 -11.65
C LEU A 844 -5.21 -14.22 -10.37
N ARG A 845 -5.61 -13.09 -9.75
CA ARG A 845 -5.08 -12.61 -8.46
C ARG A 845 -5.30 -13.65 -7.36
N ARG A 846 -6.52 -14.17 -7.22
CA ARG A 846 -6.82 -15.20 -6.22
C ARG A 846 -5.96 -16.44 -6.40
N ALA A 847 -5.85 -16.95 -7.62
CA ALA A 847 -5.03 -18.13 -7.88
C ALA A 847 -3.55 -17.89 -7.60
N HIS A 848 -3.04 -16.68 -7.89
CA HIS A 848 -1.67 -16.29 -7.54
C HIS A 848 -1.49 -16.26 -6.02
N ALA A 849 -2.38 -15.63 -5.27
CA ALA A 849 -2.32 -15.57 -3.80
C ALA A 849 -2.34 -16.98 -3.18
N GLU A 850 -3.25 -17.85 -3.64
CA GLU A 850 -3.33 -19.24 -3.17
C GLU A 850 -2.03 -20.05 -3.44
N LEU A 851 -1.39 -19.80 -4.60
CA LEU A 851 -0.13 -20.45 -4.97
C LEU A 851 1.07 -19.85 -4.25
N SER A 852 1.07 -18.54 -3.99
CA SER A 852 2.16 -17.85 -3.28
C SER A 852 2.31 -18.35 -1.85
N HIS A 853 1.22 -18.75 -1.20
CA HIS A 853 1.21 -19.31 0.14
C HIS A 853 1.53 -20.83 0.20
N LEU A 854 2.32 -21.31 -0.74
CA LEU A 854 2.87 -22.67 -0.77
C LEU A 854 4.41 -22.65 -0.71
N ASP A 855 5.02 -23.80 -0.80
CA ASP A 855 6.47 -24.01 -0.63
C ASP A 855 7.22 -24.19 -1.95
N LEU A 856 6.79 -23.49 -3.00
CA LEU A 856 7.43 -23.49 -4.32
C LEU A 856 7.24 -22.16 -5.05
N PRO A 857 8.18 -21.80 -5.92
CA PRO A 857 8.02 -20.60 -6.75
C PRO A 857 6.92 -20.77 -7.79
N VAL A 858 6.27 -19.66 -8.15
CA VAL A 858 5.24 -19.60 -9.17
C VAL A 858 5.69 -18.61 -10.25
N ARG A 859 5.42 -18.94 -11.51
CA ARG A 859 5.63 -18.02 -12.63
C ARG A 859 4.34 -17.78 -13.40
N PHE A 860 4.35 -16.78 -14.24
CA PHE A 860 3.35 -16.62 -15.30
C PHE A 860 3.87 -17.18 -16.61
N LEU A 861 2.96 -17.66 -17.44
CA LEU A 861 3.21 -18.09 -18.82
C LEU A 861 2.17 -17.45 -19.71
N SER A 862 2.57 -16.62 -20.65
CA SER A 862 1.64 -15.96 -21.56
C SER A 862 1.22 -16.89 -22.70
N GLU A 863 0.07 -16.60 -23.32
CA GLU A 863 -0.39 -17.29 -24.54
C GLU A 863 0.68 -17.27 -25.62
N ARG A 864 1.39 -16.16 -25.76
CA ARG A 864 2.48 -16.01 -26.76
C ARG A 864 3.69 -16.87 -26.44
N GLN A 865 4.11 -16.93 -25.17
CA GLN A 865 5.21 -17.79 -24.72
C GLN A 865 4.85 -19.25 -24.92
N LEU A 866 3.62 -19.64 -24.57
CA LEU A 866 3.10 -21.00 -24.73
C LEU A 866 3.08 -21.41 -26.22
N ALA A 867 2.50 -20.58 -27.08
CA ALA A 867 2.47 -20.81 -28.52
C ALA A 867 3.87 -20.86 -29.17
N ALA A 868 4.84 -20.19 -28.59
CA ALA A 868 6.25 -20.24 -29.00
C ALA A 868 7.02 -21.44 -28.38
N GLY A 869 6.38 -22.30 -27.61
CA GLY A 869 7.00 -23.45 -26.95
C GLY A 869 7.95 -23.08 -25.79
N LYS A 870 7.92 -21.84 -25.30
CA LYS A 870 8.77 -21.32 -24.22
C LYS A 870 8.25 -21.73 -22.83
N THR A 871 7.97 -23.00 -22.64
CA THR A 871 7.42 -23.51 -21.35
C THR A 871 8.48 -23.71 -20.25
N GLY A 872 9.76 -23.78 -20.61
CA GLY A 872 10.84 -23.99 -19.65
C GLY A 872 10.67 -25.28 -18.83
N LYS A 873 10.75 -25.16 -17.50
CA LYS A 873 10.60 -26.29 -16.56
C LYS A 873 9.15 -26.52 -16.11
N VAL A 874 8.17 -25.82 -16.67
CA VAL A 874 6.76 -25.92 -16.27
C VAL A 874 6.24 -27.34 -16.47
N LYS A 875 5.74 -27.93 -15.41
CA LYS A 875 5.05 -29.24 -15.36
C LYS A 875 3.54 -29.08 -15.15
N VAL A 876 3.16 -28.01 -14.46
CA VAL A 876 1.76 -27.69 -14.14
C VAL A 876 1.42 -26.30 -14.62
N LEU A 877 0.38 -26.21 -15.46
CA LEU A 877 -0.19 -24.95 -15.92
C LEU A 877 -1.59 -24.77 -15.35
N VAL A 878 -1.77 -23.74 -14.55
CA VAL A 878 -3.05 -23.38 -13.96
C VAL A 878 -3.74 -22.34 -14.84
N ILE A 879 -5.00 -22.60 -15.20
CA ILE A 879 -5.86 -21.68 -15.97
C ILE A 879 -6.93 -21.09 -15.05
N PRO A 880 -6.72 -19.96 -14.43
CA PRO A 880 -7.63 -19.40 -13.43
C PRO A 880 -8.78 -18.61 -14.06
N GLY A 881 -9.59 -19.30 -14.89
CA GLY A 881 -10.75 -18.69 -15.53
C GLY A 881 -10.47 -17.92 -16.83
N ALA A 882 -9.34 -18.16 -17.48
CA ALA A 882 -9.09 -17.69 -18.85
C ALA A 882 -9.97 -18.48 -19.82
N GLN A 883 -11.20 -18.03 -20.01
CA GLN A 883 -12.23 -18.72 -20.81
C GLN A 883 -12.10 -18.42 -22.29
N ARG A 884 -11.45 -17.32 -22.66
CA ARG A 884 -11.21 -16.94 -24.04
C ARG A 884 -9.74 -16.98 -24.36
N LEU A 885 -9.36 -17.82 -25.30
CA LEU A 885 -7.99 -18.09 -25.71
C LEU A 885 -7.83 -17.96 -27.20
N GLU A 886 -6.67 -17.58 -27.67
CA GLU A 886 -6.35 -17.68 -29.09
C GLU A 886 -6.31 -19.14 -29.55
N ARG A 887 -6.66 -19.44 -30.78
CA ARG A 887 -6.64 -20.79 -31.33
C ARG A 887 -5.27 -21.46 -31.20
N LYS A 888 -4.20 -20.70 -31.47
CA LYS A 888 -2.82 -21.17 -31.30
C LYS A 888 -2.50 -21.58 -29.86
N THR A 889 -3.12 -20.93 -28.90
CA THR A 889 -2.98 -21.28 -27.47
C THR A 889 -3.62 -22.64 -27.19
N ALA A 890 -4.81 -22.91 -27.73
CA ALA A 890 -5.45 -24.21 -27.57
C ALA A 890 -4.62 -25.35 -28.17
N GLU A 891 -4.03 -25.13 -29.32
CA GLU A 891 -3.11 -26.08 -29.99
C GLU A 891 -1.86 -26.30 -29.12
N ALA A 892 -1.24 -25.24 -28.60
CA ALA A 892 -0.08 -25.31 -27.72
C ALA A 892 -0.39 -25.95 -26.35
N LEU A 893 -1.61 -25.80 -25.84
CA LEU A 893 -2.08 -26.51 -24.63
C LEU A 893 -2.21 -28.00 -24.87
N ALA A 894 -2.72 -28.43 -26.04
CA ALA A 894 -2.77 -29.82 -26.41
C ALA A 894 -1.35 -30.43 -26.53
N ASP A 895 -0.42 -29.72 -27.15
CA ASP A 895 1.00 -30.11 -27.27
C ASP A 895 1.68 -30.16 -25.90
N PHE A 896 1.37 -29.22 -25.00
CA PHE A 896 1.90 -29.22 -23.64
C PHE A 896 1.42 -30.46 -22.86
N ALA A 897 0.14 -30.77 -22.94
CA ALA A 897 -0.42 -31.97 -22.31
C ALA A 897 0.15 -33.25 -22.92
N ALA A 898 0.33 -33.31 -24.24
CA ALA A 898 0.93 -34.47 -24.92
C ALA A 898 2.37 -34.75 -24.45
N ARG A 899 3.09 -33.73 -24.00
CA ARG A 899 4.44 -33.83 -23.42
C ARG A 899 4.44 -34.08 -21.90
N SER A 900 3.35 -34.62 -21.38
CA SER A 900 3.15 -34.94 -19.96
C SER A 900 2.98 -33.72 -19.03
N GLY A 901 2.68 -32.53 -19.61
CA GLY A 901 2.28 -31.38 -18.83
C GLY A 901 0.85 -31.55 -18.25
N THR A 902 0.64 -31.10 -17.03
CA THR A 902 -0.69 -31.12 -16.39
C THR A 902 -1.32 -29.75 -16.49
N ILE A 903 -2.56 -29.70 -16.98
CA ILE A 903 -3.35 -28.45 -17.04
C ILE A 903 -4.45 -28.52 -15.99
N LEU A 904 -4.47 -27.54 -15.06
CA LEU A 904 -5.49 -27.42 -14.03
C LEU A 904 -6.40 -26.24 -14.37
N ALA A 905 -7.71 -26.43 -14.25
CA ALA A 905 -8.70 -25.37 -14.38
C ALA A 905 -9.85 -25.56 -13.40
N ALA A 906 -10.59 -24.49 -13.12
CA ALA A 906 -11.78 -24.57 -12.28
C ALA A 906 -12.85 -25.49 -12.91
N PRO A 907 -13.63 -26.21 -12.11
CA PRO A 907 -14.68 -27.11 -12.61
C PRO A 907 -15.64 -26.38 -13.57
N GLY A 908 -16.01 -27.04 -14.66
CA GLY A 908 -16.97 -26.52 -15.64
C GLY A 908 -16.43 -25.40 -16.53
N THR A 909 -15.15 -25.09 -16.52
CA THR A 909 -14.55 -24.08 -17.42
C THR A 909 -14.70 -24.51 -18.87
N ARG A 910 -15.28 -23.62 -19.69
CA ARG A 910 -15.41 -23.82 -21.14
C ARG A 910 -14.52 -22.84 -21.88
N PHE A 911 -13.84 -23.32 -22.92
CA PHE A 911 -12.90 -22.53 -23.70
C PHE A 911 -13.47 -22.21 -25.07
N THR A 912 -13.40 -20.93 -25.42
CA THR A 912 -13.75 -20.43 -26.76
C THR A 912 -12.61 -19.55 -27.27
N ASP A 913 -12.61 -19.30 -28.58
CA ASP A 913 -11.78 -18.25 -29.14
C ASP A 913 -12.30 -16.84 -28.71
N PRO A 914 -11.58 -15.76 -28.98
CA PRO A 914 -12.01 -14.42 -28.61
C PRO A 914 -13.36 -13.99 -29.21
N TYR A 915 -13.80 -14.65 -30.26
CA TYR A 915 -15.06 -14.39 -30.96
C TYR A 915 -16.22 -15.29 -30.49
N GLY A 916 -15.96 -16.20 -29.56
CA GLY A 916 -16.99 -17.09 -29.01
C GLY A 916 -17.12 -18.46 -29.70
N THR A 917 -16.25 -18.76 -30.67
CA THR A 917 -16.22 -20.08 -31.36
C THR A 917 -15.53 -21.10 -30.45
N ALA A 918 -16.11 -22.31 -30.37
CA ALA A 918 -15.49 -23.39 -29.60
C ALA A 918 -14.07 -23.70 -30.09
N LEU A 919 -13.15 -23.86 -29.16
CA LEU A 919 -11.77 -24.26 -29.45
C LEU A 919 -11.65 -25.80 -29.57
N PRO A 920 -10.61 -26.30 -30.25
CA PRO A 920 -10.27 -27.72 -30.19
C PRO A 920 -10.07 -28.16 -28.74
N GLY A 921 -10.54 -29.35 -28.38
CA GLY A 921 -10.39 -29.88 -27.05
C GLY A 921 -8.92 -30.18 -26.72
N PHE A 922 -8.53 -29.93 -25.50
CA PHE A 922 -7.26 -30.33 -24.90
C PHE A 922 -7.50 -30.92 -23.51
N PRO A 923 -6.63 -31.82 -23.04
CA PRO A 923 -6.80 -32.44 -21.72
C PRO A 923 -6.72 -31.40 -20.60
N VAL A 924 -7.77 -31.33 -19.79
CA VAL A 924 -7.82 -30.47 -18.59
C VAL A 924 -8.23 -31.31 -17.40
N ARG A 925 -7.53 -31.14 -16.30
CA ARG A 925 -7.92 -31.68 -15.01
C ARG A 925 -8.66 -30.59 -14.23
N GLU A 926 -9.88 -30.86 -13.87
CA GLU A 926 -10.66 -29.96 -13.01
C GLU A 926 -10.11 -30.01 -11.57
N SER A 927 -9.94 -28.85 -10.97
CA SER A 927 -9.46 -28.67 -9.60
C SER A 927 -10.07 -27.43 -8.99
N GLU A 928 -10.40 -27.47 -7.71
CA GLU A 928 -10.57 -26.24 -6.94
C GLU A 928 -9.24 -25.49 -6.90
N LEU A 929 -9.29 -24.18 -7.20
CA LEU A 929 -8.09 -23.35 -7.25
C LEU A 929 -7.80 -22.76 -5.85
N THR A 930 -7.57 -23.64 -4.89
CA THR A 930 -7.22 -23.30 -3.49
C THR A 930 -5.85 -23.89 -3.13
N ALA A 931 -5.15 -23.28 -2.17
CA ALA A 931 -3.85 -23.73 -1.70
C ALA A 931 -3.88 -25.22 -1.30
N ALA A 932 -4.92 -25.67 -0.59
CA ALA A 932 -5.05 -27.07 -0.18
C ALA A 932 -5.27 -28.03 -1.37
N ALA A 933 -5.96 -27.61 -2.41
CA ALA A 933 -6.14 -28.42 -3.62
C ALA A 933 -4.84 -28.48 -4.44
N PHE A 934 -4.16 -27.36 -4.58
CA PHE A 934 -2.85 -27.29 -5.23
C PHE A 934 -1.82 -28.14 -4.51
N ASP A 935 -1.75 -28.08 -3.19
CA ASP A 935 -0.80 -28.87 -2.38
C ASP A 935 -0.96 -30.37 -2.64
N ARG A 936 -2.19 -30.88 -2.60
CA ARG A 936 -2.49 -32.29 -2.92
C ARG A 936 -2.10 -32.67 -4.36
N GLU A 937 -2.37 -31.79 -5.34
CA GLU A 937 -2.01 -32.07 -6.73
C GLU A 937 -0.50 -32.08 -6.95
N PHE A 938 0.23 -31.17 -6.31
CA PHE A 938 1.67 -31.08 -6.42
C PHE A 938 2.40 -32.27 -5.77
N ASP A 939 1.87 -32.77 -4.64
CA ASP A 939 2.34 -34.02 -4.05
C ASP A 939 2.10 -35.20 -4.98
N ARG A 940 0.90 -35.35 -5.55
CA ARG A 940 0.56 -36.38 -6.50
C ARG A 940 1.46 -36.35 -7.76
N LEU A 941 1.86 -35.18 -8.21
CA LEU A 941 2.70 -34.99 -9.39
C LEU A 941 4.20 -35.06 -9.08
N GLY A 942 4.57 -35.14 -7.82
CA GLY A 942 5.97 -35.25 -7.40
C GLY A 942 6.79 -34.00 -7.76
N LEU A 943 6.22 -32.80 -7.56
CA LEU A 943 6.94 -31.57 -7.79
C LEU A 943 8.09 -31.42 -6.80
N ASN A 944 9.19 -30.80 -7.25
CA ASN A 944 10.37 -30.61 -6.43
C ASN A 944 10.15 -29.49 -5.39
N ARG A 945 9.95 -29.89 -4.14
CA ARG A 945 9.76 -29.00 -2.97
C ARG A 945 10.75 -29.43 -1.87
N PRO A 946 12.04 -29.05 -2.00
CA PRO A 946 13.09 -29.53 -1.10
C PRO A 946 12.90 -29.06 0.35
N VAL A 947 12.43 -27.84 0.54
CA VAL A 947 12.06 -27.33 1.88
C VAL A 947 10.54 -27.19 1.97
N ARG A 948 9.95 -27.80 2.99
CA ARG A 948 8.52 -27.76 3.26
C ARG A 948 8.23 -27.21 4.65
N GLY A 949 7.08 -26.59 4.84
CA GLY A 949 6.57 -26.17 6.15
C GLY A 949 5.66 -27.22 6.77
N ASN A 950 5.56 -27.21 8.09
CA ASN A 950 4.58 -28.03 8.84
C ASN A 950 3.17 -27.40 8.90
N LEU A 951 2.98 -26.21 8.34
CA LEU A 951 1.71 -25.49 8.37
C LEU A 951 0.91 -25.82 7.11
N PRO A 952 -0.41 -26.00 7.21
CA PRO A 952 -1.26 -26.18 6.05
C PRO A 952 -1.18 -24.99 5.13
N GLY A 953 -1.31 -25.21 3.82
CA GLY A 953 -1.30 -24.14 2.82
C GLY A 953 -2.32 -23.04 3.11
N GLY A 954 -1.95 -21.78 2.83
CA GLY A 954 -2.83 -20.63 2.90
C GLY A 954 -2.40 -19.50 3.81
N ALA A 955 -1.32 -19.65 4.61
CA ALA A 955 -0.82 -18.54 5.45
C ALA A 955 0.70 -18.43 5.51
N LEU A 956 1.42 -19.37 4.95
CA LEU A 956 2.87 -19.41 4.96
C LEU A 956 3.40 -19.38 3.52
N GLU A 957 4.15 -18.37 3.19
CA GLU A 957 4.99 -18.37 2.00
C GLU A 957 6.35 -18.92 2.35
N LEU A 958 6.80 -19.92 1.58
CA LEU A 958 8.09 -20.56 1.72
C LEU A 958 8.71 -20.73 0.34
N ARG A 959 9.95 -20.28 0.17
CA ARG A 959 10.71 -20.51 -1.06
C ARG A 959 12.12 -20.99 -0.72
N SER A 960 12.64 -21.84 -1.57
CA SER A 960 14.01 -22.37 -1.43
C SER A 960 14.85 -22.10 -2.67
N ALA A 961 16.16 -21.93 -2.46
CA ALA A 961 17.17 -21.82 -3.49
C ALA A 961 18.46 -22.50 -3.02
N GLU A 962 19.29 -22.89 -3.95
CA GLU A 962 20.64 -23.40 -3.66
C GLU A 962 21.68 -22.36 -4.07
N ARG A 963 22.69 -22.17 -3.22
CA ARG A 963 23.83 -21.31 -3.50
C ARG A 963 25.10 -21.85 -2.83
N ASP A 964 26.16 -21.93 -3.60
CA ASP A 964 27.48 -22.35 -3.11
C ASP A 964 27.49 -23.68 -2.31
N GLY A 965 26.54 -24.60 -2.65
CA GLY A 965 26.32 -25.87 -1.97
C GLY A 965 25.47 -25.77 -0.69
N ALA A 966 25.06 -24.60 -0.27
CA ALA A 966 24.14 -24.43 0.86
C ALA A 966 22.69 -24.37 0.37
N MET A 967 21.76 -24.91 1.18
CA MET A 967 20.33 -24.74 0.99
C MET A 967 19.89 -23.44 1.66
N LEU A 968 19.35 -22.52 0.87
CA LEU A 968 18.70 -21.31 1.34
C LEU A 968 17.19 -21.50 1.33
N PHE A 969 16.50 -20.94 2.31
CA PHE A 969 15.06 -20.75 2.23
C PHE A 969 14.63 -19.49 2.99
N TYR A 970 13.54 -18.90 2.53
CA TYR A 970 12.89 -17.86 3.30
C TYR A 970 11.46 -18.28 3.68
N ALA A 971 10.96 -17.70 4.78
CA ALA A 971 9.61 -17.91 5.26
C ALA A 971 8.97 -16.56 5.63
N VAL A 972 7.73 -16.36 5.19
CA VAL A 972 6.88 -15.22 5.56
C VAL A 972 5.53 -15.74 6.03
N ASN A 973 5.12 -15.36 7.24
CA ASN A 973 3.81 -15.71 7.77
C ASN A 973 2.82 -14.57 7.54
N TYR A 974 1.74 -14.82 6.83
CA TYR A 974 0.66 -13.85 6.57
C TYR A 974 -0.54 -14.00 7.53
N GLY A 975 -0.44 -14.89 8.49
CA GLY A 975 -1.48 -15.15 9.49
C GLY A 975 -1.08 -14.81 10.92
N ALA A 976 -1.81 -15.33 11.88
CA ALA A 976 -1.48 -15.22 13.29
C ALA A 976 -0.10 -15.82 13.61
N LEU A 977 0.47 -15.45 14.78
CA LEU A 977 1.74 -16.01 15.25
C LEU A 977 1.66 -17.55 15.29
N ARG A 978 2.52 -18.20 14.52
CA ARG A 978 2.51 -19.68 14.36
C ARG A 978 3.86 -20.29 14.70
N GLU A 979 3.80 -21.50 15.15
CA GLU A 979 4.97 -22.32 15.36
C GLU A 979 5.36 -23.00 14.04
N PHE A 980 6.54 -22.69 13.56
CA PHE A 980 7.08 -23.12 12.26
C PHE A 980 8.19 -24.14 12.44
N GLN A 981 8.02 -25.30 11.82
CA GLN A 981 9.01 -26.36 11.70
C GLN A 981 9.29 -26.61 10.22
N PRO A 982 10.42 -26.17 9.66
CA PRO A 982 10.81 -26.50 8.31
C PRO A 982 11.29 -27.95 8.22
N LEU A 983 11.02 -28.56 7.07
CA LEU A 983 11.47 -29.91 6.71
C LEU A 983 12.35 -29.82 5.46
N LEU A 984 13.54 -30.38 5.48
CA LEU A 984 14.40 -30.55 4.31
C LEU A 984 14.33 -32.01 3.88
N ASP A 985 13.89 -32.27 2.66
CA ASP A 985 13.66 -33.62 2.11
C ASP A 985 12.84 -34.51 3.08
N GLY A 986 11.83 -33.91 3.70
CA GLY A 986 10.94 -34.59 4.65
C GLY A 986 11.50 -34.78 6.06
N ARG A 987 12.71 -34.30 6.36
CA ARG A 987 13.34 -34.39 7.68
C ARG A 987 13.30 -33.05 8.39
N PRO A 988 12.92 -32.98 9.68
CA PRO A 988 12.93 -31.72 10.43
C PRO A 988 14.31 -31.09 10.47
N ILE A 989 14.40 -29.82 10.15
CA ILE A 989 15.60 -28.99 10.37
C ILE A 989 15.64 -28.63 11.85
N ALA A 990 16.73 -28.98 12.55
CA ALA A 990 16.87 -28.67 13.97
C ALA A 990 17.32 -27.24 14.22
N GLU A 991 18.23 -26.72 13.40
CA GLU A 991 18.76 -25.36 13.49
C GLU A 991 19.22 -24.85 12.12
N ALA A 992 19.25 -23.52 11.95
CA ALA A 992 19.78 -22.86 10.77
C ALA A 992 20.35 -21.49 11.14
N THR A 993 21.19 -20.92 10.26
CA THR A 993 21.62 -19.52 10.40
C THR A 993 20.53 -18.61 9.82
N GLU A 994 19.95 -17.72 10.64
CA GLU A 994 19.06 -16.65 10.16
C GLU A 994 19.93 -15.51 9.62
N LEU A 995 19.88 -15.29 8.30
CA LEU A 995 20.85 -14.45 7.61
C LEU A 995 20.66 -12.95 7.86
N ILE A 996 19.45 -12.48 8.17
CA ILE A 996 19.21 -11.06 8.44
C ILE A 996 19.87 -10.66 9.76
N SER A 997 19.71 -11.46 10.82
CA SER A 997 20.34 -11.22 12.13
C SER A 997 21.77 -11.74 12.21
N GLY A 998 22.12 -12.78 11.43
CA GLY A 998 23.38 -13.52 11.51
C GLY A 998 23.44 -14.50 12.68
N GLU A 999 22.30 -14.81 13.31
CA GLU A 999 22.20 -15.69 14.46
C GLU A 999 21.81 -17.11 14.07
N THR A 1000 22.29 -18.09 14.85
CA THR A 1000 21.79 -19.46 14.74
C THR A 1000 20.47 -19.58 15.52
N VAL A 1001 19.42 -19.99 14.82
CA VAL A 1001 18.10 -20.21 15.39
C VAL A 1001 17.77 -21.69 15.44
N LYS A 1002 17.01 -22.10 16.45
CA LYS A 1002 16.53 -23.48 16.62
C LYS A 1002 15.05 -23.57 16.23
N PHE A 1003 14.68 -24.68 15.64
CA PHE A 1003 13.31 -25.01 15.31
C PHE A 1003 12.70 -26.01 16.30
N PRO A 1004 11.34 -25.99 16.53
CA PRO A 1004 10.42 -25.04 15.93
C PRO A 1004 10.58 -23.62 16.50
N LEU A 1005 10.30 -22.62 15.68
CA LEU A 1005 10.32 -21.22 16.10
C LEU A 1005 8.98 -20.53 15.80
N ARG A 1006 8.68 -19.44 16.50
CA ARG A 1006 7.48 -18.63 16.25
C ARG A 1006 7.76 -17.61 15.17
N LEU A 1007 6.99 -17.68 14.07
CA LEU A 1007 7.03 -16.70 12.98
C LEU A 1007 6.02 -15.57 13.23
N PRO A 1008 6.49 -14.34 13.50
CA PRO A 1008 5.61 -13.19 13.57
C PRO A 1008 4.93 -12.91 12.23
N ASN A 1009 3.74 -12.27 12.28
CA ASN A 1009 3.03 -11.85 11.08
C ASN A 1009 3.90 -10.94 10.20
N ARG A 1010 3.90 -11.17 8.89
CA ARG A 1010 4.59 -10.40 7.84
C ARG A 1010 6.09 -10.12 8.10
N LYS A 1011 6.73 -10.87 8.99
CA LYS A 1011 8.18 -10.80 9.18
C LYS A 1011 8.86 -11.78 8.25
N THR A 1012 9.70 -11.26 7.36
CA THR A 1012 10.58 -12.08 6.54
C THR A 1012 11.73 -12.61 7.37
N MET A 1013 12.01 -13.89 7.27
CA MET A 1013 13.19 -14.54 7.80
C MET A 1013 13.86 -15.37 6.71
N ILE A 1014 15.18 -15.25 6.57
CA ILE A 1014 15.97 -15.94 5.54
C ILE A 1014 16.97 -16.85 6.25
N PHE A 1015 17.00 -18.10 5.86
CA PHE A 1015 17.77 -19.13 6.53
C PHE A 1015 18.78 -19.78 5.59
N GLU A 1016 19.95 -20.08 6.12
CA GLU A 1016 20.94 -20.94 5.50
C GLU A 1016 21.06 -22.23 6.30
N VAL A 1017 20.90 -23.36 5.60
CA VAL A 1017 21.21 -24.71 6.13
C VAL A 1017 22.46 -25.20 5.44
N LYS A 1018 23.53 -25.42 6.20
CA LYS A 1018 24.75 -26.04 5.67
C LYS A 1018 24.57 -27.55 5.59
N PRO A 1019 25.13 -28.19 4.57
CA PRO A 1019 25.05 -29.66 4.40
C PRO A 1019 25.64 -30.42 5.55
#